data_71113543064fc1afe2609bf4605455d1
#
_entry.id   71113543064fc1afe2609bf4605455d1
#
_cell.length_a   1.000
_cell.length_b   1.000
_cell.length_c   1.000
_cell.angle_alpha   90.00
_cell.angle_beta   90.00
_cell.angle_gamma   90.00
#
_symmetry.space_group_name_H-M   'P 1'
#
loop_
_entity.id
_entity.type
_entity.pdbx_description
1 polymer ?
#
loop_
_entity_poly.entity_id
_entity_poly.type
_entity_poly.pdbx_seq_one_letter_code
_entity_poly.pdbx_strand_id
1 'polypeptide(L)'
;TMELASKYDPQAVESKWYQYWLDNKLFSSKPDGREPYTVVIPPPNVTGVLHMGHMLNNTIQDILVRRARMEGKNACWVPGTDHASIATEAKVVNRLAQQGIKKTDLTREEFLKHAWDWTHEHGGIILKQLRKLGASCDWDRTAFTMDETRSRAVIHVFCDLYQKGLIYRGVRMVNWDPKAQTALSDEEVIYKDEHSKLYHLKYYVVEQDCQQVDEENVIHKDEKGYYAVVATTRPETIMGDSAMCINPEDKKNTWLKGKHVIVPLVNREIPVIEDTYVDIEFGTGCLKVTPAHDINDHALGLKHGLETIDIFNDNGTISEAAGLYVGMDRMDVRKQISIDLQNAGLMEKIEDYNNKVGFSERTNVPIEPKLSTQWFLKMQHFADIALPPVMDDDIEFYPKKYKNTYRHWLENIKDWCISRQLWWGHRIPAYYFDNAGKKDFVVAETAEEALKLAQEKNASIKAEDLEQESDCLDTWFSSWLWPISLFDGIEHPDNEEINYYYPTSDLVTGPDIIFFWVARMIMAGYEYRGKMPFKHVYFTGIVRDKLGRKMSKSLGNSPDPLDLIDKFGADGVRMGMMLSAPAGNDILFDESLCEQGRNFNNKIWNAFRLVKGWETADIEQPKSAEIAVKWFDAKLKEVNEEMQKQFKDYRISEALMTVYKLFWDEFSSWYLEMVKPAYGQPIDQKSYDATLRFFDALLKMLHPFMPFITEELWQHIYDRKDGESIMREKLDIPAPTAEEQKLAADIEAVKQIIAGVRTVRNQKNIAQKEQLSLQVVGKNDFEAYNDVTLKMANLDKIEVIAEKSADASSFMVGTDEFAVPLGDLIDVAAEIEKAEAQLKHLEGFLMGVRKKLSNENFVAHAPEKVVALERKKESDSVEKIAALKATIEELKK
;
A
#
# COMPACT_ATOMS: atom_id res chain seq x y z
N THR A 1 13.40 -16.91 39.32
CA THR A 1 12.65 -15.72 38.85
C THR A 1 13.61 -14.66 38.35
N MET A 2 13.64 -14.46 37.05
CA MET A 2 14.45 -13.39 36.45
C MET A 2 13.81 -12.03 36.80
N GLU A 3 14.62 -11.14 37.36
CA GLU A 3 14.18 -9.76 37.53
C GLU A 3 14.03 -9.07 36.19
N LEU A 4 12.93 -8.34 36.02
CA LEU A 4 12.75 -7.49 34.83
C LEU A 4 13.66 -6.27 34.91
N ALA A 5 14.29 -5.92 33.77
CA ALA A 5 15.07 -4.71 33.67
C ALA A 5 14.20 -3.48 34.00
N SER A 6 14.83 -2.41 34.49
CA SER A 6 14.12 -1.16 34.83
C SER A 6 13.48 -0.48 33.63
N LYS A 7 14.00 -0.74 32.42
CA LYS A 7 13.50 -0.19 31.14
C LYS A 7 13.40 -1.30 30.11
N TYR A 8 12.41 -1.17 29.23
CA TYR A 8 12.31 -2.05 28.08
C TYR A 8 13.42 -1.75 27.08
N ASP A 9 14.24 -2.77 26.78
CA ASP A 9 15.29 -2.69 25.77
C ASP A 9 14.94 -3.60 24.60
N PRO A 10 14.43 -3.05 23.48
CA PRO A 10 14.07 -3.86 22.31
C PRO A 10 15.24 -4.67 21.77
N GLN A 11 16.45 -4.12 21.78
CA GLN A 11 17.64 -4.79 21.24
C GLN A 11 17.93 -6.12 21.94
N ALA A 12 17.76 -6.16 23.25
CA ALA A 12 17.99 -7.37 24.03
C ALA A 12 16.89 -8.42 23.87
N VAL A 13 15.67 -7.98 23.55
CA VAL A 13 14.46 -8.82 23.51
C VAL A 13 14.21 -9.41 22.11
N GLU A 14 14.36 -8.60 21.09
CA GLU A 14 13.93 -8.96 19.72
C GLU A 14 14.71 -10.14 19.14
N SER A 15 16.04 -10.09 19.17
CA SER A 15 16.86 -11.17 18.62
C SER A 15 16.70 -12.46 19.41
N LYS A 16 16.56 -12.36 20.73
CA LYS A 16 16.34 -13.51 21.62
C LYS A 16 15.06 -14.26 21.25
N TRP A 17 13.93 -13.56 21.19
CA TRP A 17 12.65 -14.21 20.92
C TRP A 17 12.49 -14.64 19.48
N TYR A 18 13.03 -13.89 18.53
CA TYR A 18 12.97 -14.32 17.13
C TYR A 18 13.70 -15.64 16.95
N GLN A 19 14.89 -15.77 17.54
CA GLN A 19 15.66 -17.04 17.50
C GLN A 19 14.91 -18.16 18.22
N TYR A 20 14.29 -17.88 19.35
CA TYR A 20 13.47 -18.84 20.08
C TYR A 20 12.32 -19.36 19.22
N TRP A 21 11.63 -18.48 18.49
CA TRP A 21 10.55 -18.87 17.59
C TRP A 21 11.06 -19.74 16.44
N LEU A 22 12.21 -19.43 15.90
CA LEU A 22 12.83 -20.24 14.83
C LEU A 22 13.28 -21.61 15.34
N ASP A 23 13.92 -21.67 16.50
CA ASP A 23 14.43 -22.91 17.09
C ASP A 23 13.30 -23.89 17.43
N ASN A 24 12.16 -23.36 17.85
CA ASN A 24 10.97 -24.14 18.17
C ASN A 24 10.03 -24.34 16.98
N LYS A 25 10.40 -23.88 15.79
CA LYS A 25 9.64 -24.01 14.54
C LYS A 25 8.19 -23.56 14.66
N LEU A 26 7.98 -22.44 15.35
CA LEU A 26 6.65 -21.92 15.63
C LEU A 26 5.94 -21.37 14.39
N PHE A 27 6.71 -21.03 13.37
CA PHE A 27 6.17 -20.53 12.09
C PHE A 27 5.93 -21.63 11.06
N SER A 28 6.41 -22.84 11.32
CA SER A 28 6.34 -23.95 10.38
C SER A 28 4.93 -24.49 10.26
N SER A 29 4.53 -24.84 9.04
CA SER A 29 3.23 -25.40 8.75
C SER A 29 3.36 -26.67 7.92
N LYS A 30 2.53 -27.65 8.27
CA LYS A 30 2.32 -28.88 7.49
C LYS A 30 0.82 -29.15 7.47
N PRO A 31 0.27 -29.74 6.39
CA PRO A 31 -1.14 -30.11 6.37
C PRO A 31 -1.52 -30.97 7.57
N ASP A 32 -2.62 -30.61 8.24
CA ASP A 32 -3.18 -31.37 9.36
C ASP A 32 -4.72 -31.21 9.38
N GLY A 33 -5.37 -31.60 10.47
CA GLY A 33 -6.82 -31.56 10.59
C GLY A 33 -7.41 -30.19 10.90
N ARG A 34 -6.56 -29.19 11.18
CA ARG A 34 -7.03 -27.83 11.47
C ARG A 34 -7.41 -27.10 10.17
N GLU A 35 -8.28 -26.08 10.31
CA GLU A 35 -8.59 -25.19 9.20
C GLU A 35 -7.31 -24.42 8.79
N PRO A 36 -6.94 -24.45 7.50
CA PRO A 36 -5.77 -23.70 7.07
C PRO A 36 -6.06 -22.20 7.00
N TYR A 37 -5.05 -21.42 7.34
CA TYR A 37 -5.00 -19.99 7.05
C TYR A 37 -3.73 -19.71 6.26
N THR A 38 -3.88 -19.48 4.97
CA THR A 38 -2.76 -19.37 4.04
C THR A 38 -2.61 -17.93 3.55
N VAL A 39 -1.40 -17.42 3.67
CA VAL A 39 -1.03 -16.12 3.11
C VAL A 39 0.24 -16.30 2.28
N VAL A 40 0.24 -15.75 1.08
CA VAL A 40 1.42 -15.70 0.23
C VAL A 40 1.93 -14.26 0.18
N ILE A 41 3.21 -14.09 0.38
CA ILE A 41 3.81 -12.76 0.37
C ILE A 41 3.74 -12.17 -1.04
N PRO A 42 3.40 -10.88 -1.22
CA PRO A 42 3.74 -10.20 -2.46
C PRO A 42 5.27 -10.21 -2.59
N PRO A 43 5.83 -11.00 -3.52
CA PRO A 43 7.28 -11.23 -3.50
C PRO A 43 8.01 -9.94 -3.85
N PRO A 44 8.83 -9.39 -2.92
CA PRO A 44 9.58 -8.17 -3.20
C PRO A 44 10.59 -8.39 -4.33
N ASN A 45 10.76 -7.38 -5.17
CA ASN A 45 11.75 -7.39 -6.24
C ASN A 45 13.16 -7.38 -5.66
N VAL A 46 14.05 -8.19 -6.21
CA VAL A 46 15.46 -8.21 -5.79
C VAL A 46 16.26 -7.03 -6.36
N THR A 47 15.58 -5.90 -6.62
CA THR A 47 16.18 -4.68 -7.17
C THR A 47 16.89 -3.82 -6.13
N GLY A 48 16.63 -4.06 -4.86
CA GLY A 48 17.21 -3.29 -3.77
C GLY A 48 16.70 -3.76 -2.42
N VAL A 49 16.79 -2.88 -1.43
CA VAL A 49 16.32 -3.13 -0.06
C VAL A 49 14.85 -2.75 0.08
N LEU A 50 14.20 -3.29 1.10
CA LEU A 50 12.81 -2.95 1.40
C LEU A 50 12.68 -1.50 1.90
N HIS A 51 11.55 -0.89 1.61
CA HIS A 51 11.19 0.47 2.06
C HIS A 51 9.95 0.43 2.96
N MET A 52 9.50 1.60 3.42
CA MET A 52 8.40 1.69 4.39
C MET A 52 7.08 1.10 3.89
N GLY A 53 6.81 1.16 2.59
CA GLY A 53 5.63 0.51 2.00
C GLY A 53 5.63 -1.01 2.19
N HIS A 54 6.78 -1.64 2.04
CA HIS A 54 6.95 -3.07 2.32
C HIS A 54 6.77 -3.38 3.81
N MET A 55 7.28 -2.49 4.68
CA MET A 55 7.11 -2.65 6.13
C MET A 55 5.65 -2.63 6.53
N LEU A 56 4.86 -1.69 6.00
CA LEU A 56 3.42 -1.63 6.22
C LEU A 56 2.73 -2.92 5.74
N ASN A 57 2.98 -3.29 4.51
CA ASN A 57 2.35 -4.47 3.89
C ASN A 57 2.62 -5.74 4.69
N ASN A 58 3.88 -5.96 5.05
CA ASN A 58 4.29 -7.17 5.78
C ASN A 58 3.84 -7.14 7.24
N THR A 59 3.73 -5.97 7.85
CA THR A 59 3.16 -5.83 9.20
C THR A 59 1.70 -6.26 9.21
N ILE A 60 0.92 -5.83 8.23
CA ILE A 60 -0.49 -6.22 8.12
C ILE A 60 -0.62 -7.72 7.91
N GLN A 61 0.18 -8.31 7.03
CA GLN A 61 0.19 -9.76 6.83
C GLN A 61 0.51 -10.51 8.12
N ASP A 62 1.54 -10.05 8.84
CA ASP A 62 1.95 -10.69 10.11
C ASP A 62 0.87 -10.62 11.18
N ILE A 63 0.18 -9.48 11.28
CA ILE A 63 -0.94 -9.32 12.21
C ILE A 63 -2.02 -10.36 11.91
N LEU A 64 -2.41 -10.50 10.66
CA LEU A 64 -3.45 -11.44 10.25
C LEU A 64 -3.02 -12.89 10.48
N VAL A 65 -1.77 -13.22 10.17
CA VAL A 65 -1.22 -14.56 10.36
C VAL A 65 -1.14 -14.94 11.84
N ARG A 66 -0.63 -14.03 12.69
CA ARG A 66 -0.52 -14.26 14.14
C ARG A 66 -1.89 -14.41 14.76
N ARG A 67 -2.84 -13.57 14.37
CA ARG A 67 -4.23 -13.67 14.84
C ARG A 67 -4.85 -15.01 14.46
N ALA A 68 -4.70 -15.44 13.22
CA ALA A 68 -5.23 -16.74 12.77
C ALA A 68 -4.62 -17.91 13.55
N ARG A 69 -3.32 -17.84 13.81
CA ARG A 69 -2.62 -18.86 14.62
C ARG A 69 -3.21 -18.94 16.02
N MET A 70 -3.49 -17.79 16.63
CA MET A 70 -4.10 -17.70 17.97
C MET A 70 -5.58 -18.10 17.97
N GLU A 71 -6.25 -18.12 16.83
CA GLU A 71 -7.59 -18.67 16.68
C GLU A 71 -7.60 -20.21 16.55
N GLY A 72 -6.43 -20.83 16.53
CA GLY A 72 -6.27 -22.27 16.43
C GLY A 72 -6.20 -22.79 15.01
N LYS A 73 -6.10 -21.91 14.02
CA LYS A 73 -5.93 -22.30 12.62
C LYS A 73 -4.48 -22.71 12.32
N ASN A 74 -4.30 -23.52 11.30
CA ASN A 74 -2.99 -23.86 10.80
C ASN A 74 -2.52 -22.75 9.86
N ALA A 75 -1.76 -21.80 10.42
CA ALA A 75 -1.29 -20.66 9.67
C ALA A 75 -0.05 -21.00 8.86
N CYS A 76 -0.10 -20.71 7.56
CA CYS A 76 1.01 -20.88 6.63
C CYS A 76 1.24 -19.57 5.88
N TRP A 77 2.34 -18.91 6.18
CA TRP A 77 2.75 -17.69 5.47
C TRP A 77 4.02 -17.97 4.71
N VAL A 78 3.92 -18.00 3.38
CA VAL A 78 5.03 -18.38 2.51
C VAL A 78 5.81 -17.15 2.08
N PRO A 79 7.10 -17.03 2.44
CA PRO A 79 7.95 -15.93 2.02
C PRO A 79 8.57 -16.20 0.66
N GLY A 80 9.04 -15.13 0.01
CA GLY A 80 9.75 -15.27 -1.25
C GLY A 80 10.13 -13.92 -1.83
N THR A 81 10.84 -13.99 -2.96
CA THR A 81 11.29 -12.80 -3.70
C THR A 81 11.03 -12.99 -5.19
N ASP A 82 10.96 -11.86 -5.90
CA ASP A 82 10.71 -11.82 -7.35
C ASP A 82 12.00 -11.41 -8.07
N HIS A 83 12.30 -12.12 -9.15
CA HIS A 83 13.47 -11.85 -9.99
C HIS A 83 13.36 -10.52 -10.77
N ALA A 84 12.15 -10.01 -10.94
CA ALA A 84 11.85 -8.67 -11.49
C ALA A 84 12.44 -8.36 -12.86
N SER A 85 12.72 -9.36 -13.68
CA SER A 85 13.19 -9.27 -15.09
C SER A 85 13.90 -7.97 -15.48
N ILE A 86 13.16 -7.03 -16.08
CA ILE A 86 13.71 -5.75 -16.59
C ILE A 86 14.39 -4.95 -15.49
N ALA A 87 13.72 -4.80 -14.35
CA ALA A 87 14.21 -3.94 -13.27
C ALA A 87 15.53 -4.45 -12.70
N THR A 88 15.65 -5.76 -12.48
CA THR A 88 16.89 -6.38 -11.98
C THR A 88 17.99 -6.34 -13.04
N GLU A 89 17.68 -6.68 -14.28
CA GLU A 89 18.68 -6.63 -15.35
C GLU A 89 19.26 -5.21 -15.51
N ALA A 90 18.42 -4.18 -15.44
CA ALA A 90 18.85 -2.78 -15.48
C ALA A 90 19.82 -2.45 -14.33
N LYS A 91 19.55 -2.95 -13.14
CA LYS A 91 20.44 -2.76 -11.97
C LYS A 91 21.78 -3.45 -12.17
N VAL A 92 21.79 -4.67 -12.68
CA VAL A 92 23.01 -5.43 -12.97
C VAL A 92 23.83 -4.74 -14.07
N VAL A 93 23.20 -4.31 -15.14
CA VAL A 93 23.84 -3.57 -16.25
C VAL A 93 24.51 -2.30 -15.70
N ASN A 94 23.82 -1.55 -14.86
CA ASN A 94 24.33 -0.32 -14.26
C ASN A 94 25.52 -0.60 -13.33
N ARG A 95 25.45 -1.64 -12.52
CA ARG A 95 26.55 -2.07 -11.63
C ARG A 95 27.80 -2.44 -12.43
N LEU A 96 27.62 -3.19 -13.53
CA LEU A 96 28.73 -3.56 -14.43
C LEU A 96 29.32 -2.34 -15.12
N ALA A 97 28.50 -1.37 -15.54
CA ALA A 97 28.95 -0.13 -16.16
C ALA A 97 29.84 0.68 -15.22
N GLN A 98 29.56 0.69 -13.93
CA GLN A 98 30.42 1.33 -12.90
C GLN A 98 31.78 0.65 -12.81
N GLN A 99 31.89 -0.62 -13.20
CA GLN A 99 33.14 -1.38 -13.24
C GLN A 99 33.81 -1.34 -14.62
N GLY A 100 33.27 -0.56 -15.56
CA GLY A 100 33.79 -0.45 -16.92
C GLY A 100 33.42 -1.61 -17.84
N ILE A 101 32.46 -2.45 -17.45
CA ILE A 101 32.01 -3.62 -18.21
C ILE A 101 30.68 -3.32 -18.89
N LYS A 102 30.59 -3.55 -20.20
CA LYS A 102 29.34 -3.46 -20.96
C LYS A 102 28.70 -4.83 -21.09
N LYS A 103 27.40 -4.91 -21.09
CA LYS A 103 26.67 -6.16 -21.32
C LYS A 103 27.09 -6.83 -22.64
N THR A 104 27.35 -6.03 -23.67
CA THR A 104 27.79 -6.51 -24.98
C THR A 104 29.17 -7.19 -24.96
N ASP A 105 29.99 -6.96 -23.94
CA ASP A 105 31.29 -7.60 -23.75
C ASP A 105 31.16 -9.02 -23.19
N LEU A 106 29.94 -9.40 -22.72
CA LEU A 106 29.70 -10.67 -22.01
C LEU A 106 28.87 -11.63 -22.85
N THR A 107 29.05 -12.92 -22.63
CA THR A 107 28.11 -13.94 -23.08
C THR A 107 26.90 -13.96 -22.16
N ARG A 108 25.84 -14.62 -22.60
CA ARG A 108 24.62 -14.82 -21.76
C ARG A 108 24.98 -15.47 -20.42
N GLU A 109 25.77 -16.53 -20.43
CA GLU A 109 26.20 -17.26 -19.24
C GLU A 109 27.00 -16.40 -18.27
N GLU A 110 27.94 -15.60 -18.80
CA GLU A 110 28.74 -14.68 -18.00
C GLU A 110 27.87 -13.59 -17.34
N PHE A 111 26.93 -13.01 -18.08
CA PHE A 111 26.01 -12.02 -17.56
C PHE A 111 25.11 -12.62 -16.47
N LEU A 112 24.59 -13.82 -16.68
CA LEU A 112 23.73 -14.49 -15.72
C LEU A 112 24.43 -14.78 -14.38
N LYS A 113 25.73 -15.02 -14.39
CA LYS A 113 26.49 -15.13 -13.14
C LYS A 113 26.43 -13.85 -12.32
N HIS A 114 26.60 -12.71 -12.96
CA HIS A 114 26.49 -11.41 -12.30
C HIS A 114 25.08 -11.15 -11.79
N ALA A 115 24.07 -11.52 -12.55
CA ALA A 115 22.67 -11.38 -12.15
C ALA A 115 22.32 -12.28 -10.96
N TRP A 116 22.82 -13.53 -10.92
CA TRP A 116 22.64 -14.41 -9.78
C TRP A 116 23.38 -13.90 -8.54
N ASP A 117 24.59 -13.36 -8.67
CA ASP A 117 25.32 -12.75 -7.55
C ASP A 117 24.55 -11.59 -6.95
N TRP A 118 24.01 -10.71 -7.79
CA TRP A 118 23.13 -9.62 -7.38
C TRP A 118 21.92 -10.13 -6.60
N THR A 119 21.26 -11.15 -7.14
CA THR A 119 20.06 -11.74 -6.57
C THR A 119 20.31 -12.37 -5.21
N HIS A 120 21.40 -13.11 -5.05
CA HIS A 120 21.75 -13.71 -3.76
C HIS A 120 22.05 -12.65 -2.71
N GLU A 121 22.77 -11.62 -3.08
CA GLU A 121 23.10 -10.51 -2.18
C GLU A 121 21.83 -9.77 -1.69
N HIS A 122 20.99 -9.30 -2.60
CA HIS A 122 19.81 -8.49 -2.27
C HIS A 122 18.66 -9.33 -1.70
N GLY A 123 18.49 -10.55 -2.17
CA GLY A 123 17.50 -11.47 -1.60
C GLY A 123 17.79 -11.77 -0.14
N GLY A 124 19.05 -11.98 0.22
CA GLY A 124 19.46 -12.19 1.60
C GLY A 124 19.20 -10.99 2.50
N ILE A 125 19.45 -9.77 2.01
CA ILE A 125 19.16 -8.52 2.73
C ILE A 125 17.66 -8.38 2.97
N ILE A 126 16.84 -8.60 1.96
CA ILE A 126 15.36 -8.51 2.04
C ILE A 126 14.82 -9.46 3.11
N LEU A 127 15.24 -10.71 3.10
CA LEU A 127 14.78 -11.70 4.08
C LEU A 127 15.21 -11.31 5.51
N LYS A 128 16.41 -10.77 5.66
CA LYS A 128 16.89 -10.27 6.96
C LYS A 128 16.05 -9.10 7.47
N GLN A 129 15.69 -8.16 6.58
CA GLN A 129 14.82 -7.03 6.94
C GLN A 129 13.45 -7.50 7.43
N LEU A 130 12.85 -8.50 6.77
CA LEU A 130 11.59 -9.09 7.19
C LEU A 130 11.69 -9.75 8.56
N ARG A 131 12.77 -10.45 8.84
CA ARG A 131 13.01 -11.06 10.15
C ARG A 131 13.15 -10.01 11.25
N LYS A 132 13.84 -8.91 10.98
CA LYS A 132 13.99 -7.80 11.92
C LYS A 132 12.64 -7.14 12.25
N LEU A 133 11.75 -7.08 11.28
CA LEU A 133 10.37 -6.59 11.50
C LEU A 133 9.54 -7.53 12.38
N GLY A 134 9.94 -8.77 12.50
CA GLY A 134 9.22 -9.79 13.26
C GLY A 134 8.29 -10.66 12.42
N ALA A 135 8.46 -10.67 11.10
CA ALA A 135 7.60 -11.45 10.21
C ALA A 135 7.63 -12.94 10.54
N SER A 136 6.46 -13.53 10.78
CA SER A 136 6.31 -14.94 11.18
C SER A 136 6.09 -15.86 10.00
N CYS A 137 6.96 -15.72 9.00
CA CYS A 137 6.95 -16.56 7.80
C CYS A 137 7.46 -17.99 8.08
N ASP A 138 6.91 -18.95 7.38
CA ASP A 138 7.49 -20.29 7.32
C ASP A 138 8.72 -20.26 6.42
N TRP A 139 9.88 -19.96 6.99
CA TRP A 139 11.12 -19.74 6.26
C TRP A 139 11.62 -20.98 5.51
N ASP A 140 11.22 -22.18 5.93
CA ASP A 140 11.56 -23.42 5.24
C ASP A 140 10.91 -23.50 3.85
N ARG A 141 9.85 -22.73 3.63
CA ARG A 141 9.15 -22.62 2.34
C ARG A 141 9.63 -21.47 1.48
N THR A 142 10.69 -20.77 1.87
CA THR A 142 11.22 -19.64 1.12
C THR A 142 11.38 -19.99 -0.35
N ALA A 143 10.75 -19.19 -1.22
CA ALA A 143 10.74 -19.42 -2.66
C ALA A 143 11.27 -18.20 -3.42
N PHE A 144 11.71 -18.45 -4.63
CA PHE A 144 12.16 -17.42 -5.55
C PHE A 144 11.51 -17.68 -6.91
N THR A 145 11.02 -16.65 -7.57
CA THR A 145 10.28 -16.84 -8.83
C THR A 145 11.08 -17.53 -9.92
N MET A 146 12.41 -17.55 -9.84
CA MET A 146 13.26 -18.27 -10.78
C MET A 146 13.93 -19.52 -10.17
N ASP A 147 13.47 -19.97 -9.00
CA ASP A 147 13.98 -21.26 -8.50
C ASP A 147 13.51 -22.41 -9.40
N GLU A 148 14.08 -23.61 -9.19
CA GLU A 148 13.85 -24.75 -10.08
C GLU A 148 12.36 -25.09 -10.21
N THR A 149 11.63 -25.20 -9.10
CA THR A 149 10.22 -25.60 -9.11
C THR A 149 9.35 -24.54 -9.78
N ARG A 150 9.55 -23.24 -9.45
CA ARG A 150 8.81 -22.14 -10.07
C ARG A 150 9.13 -22.02 -11.56
N SER A 151 10.39 -22.22 -11.94
CA SER A 151 10.80 -22.21 -13.35
C SER A 151 10.13 -23.31 -14.17
N ARG A 152 10.06 -24.53 -13.64
CA ARG A 152 9.36 -25.63 -14.31
C ARG A 152 7.87 -25.34 -14.47
N ALA A 153 7.24 -24.77 -13.44
CA ALA A 153 5.83 -24.39 -13.49
C ALA A 153 5.57 -23.37 -14.60
N VAL A 154 6.40 -22.34 -14.70
CA VAL A 154 6.29 -21.29 -15.74
C VAL A 154 6.39 -21.89 -17.14
N ILE A 155 7.39 -22.73 -17.35
CA ILE A 155 7.62 -23.37 -18.66
C ILE A 155 6.46 -24.30 -19.01
N HIS A 156 5.96 -25.06 -18.06
CA HIS A 156 4.80 -25.93 -18.26
C HIS A 156 3.56 -25.13 -18.67
N VAL A 157 3.29 -24.02 -17.98
CA VAL A 157 2.15 -23.14 -18.28
C VAL A 157 2.28 -22.51 -19.67
N PHE A 158 3.47 -22.07 -20.04
CA PHE A 158 3.72 -21.54 -21.36
C PHE A 158 3.37 -22.56 -22.45
N CYS A 159 3.87 -23.78 -22.31
CA CYS A 159 3.62 -24.85 -23.25
C CYS A 159 2.15 -25.23 -23.30
N ASP A 160 1.48 -25.33 -22.15
CA ASP A 160 0.07 -25.63 -22.05
C ASP A 160 -0.80 -24.56 -22.74
N LEU A 161 -0.55 -23.29 -22.47
CA LEU A 161 -1.31 -22.19 -23.08
C LEU A 161 -1.01 -22.07 -24.58
N TYR A 162 0.20 -22.40 -25.00
CA TYR A 162 0.51 -22.45 -26.42
C TYR A 162 -0.29 -23.54 -27.15
N GLN A 163 -0.36 -24.74 -26.56
CA GLN A 163 -1.14 -25.86 -27.13
C GLN A 163 -2.63 -25.55 -27.16
N LYS A 164 -3.15 -24.80 -26.19
CA LYS A 164 -4.54 -24.34 -26.16
C LYS A 164 -4.84 -23.24 -27.18
N GLY A 165 -3.83 -22.76 -27.90
CA GLY A 165 -3.98 -21.68 -28.86
C GLY A 165 -4.08 -20.29 -28.24
N LEU A 166 -3.79 -20.16 -26.95
CA LEU A 166 -3.88 -18.89 -26.21
C LEU A 166 -2.59 -18.06 -26.28
N ILE A 167 -1.46 -18.73 -26.49
CA ILE A 167 -0.17 -18.06 -26.74
C ILE A 167 0.15 -18.13 -28.22
N TYR A 168 0.55 -17.00 -28.78
CA TYR A 168 0.95 -16.90 -30.18
C TYR A 168 2.15 -15.97 -30.37
N ARG A 169 2.87 -16.19 -31.46
CA ARG A 169 3.97 -15.33 -31.89
C ARG A 169 3.53 -14.56 -33.14
N GLY A 170 3.69 -13.26 -33.12
CA GLY A 170 3.26 -12.45 -34.24
C GLY A 170 3.85 -11.05 -34.24
N VAL A 171 3.69 -10.37 -35.38
CA VAL A 171 4.11 -8.98 -35.56
C VAL A 171 2.95 -8.08 -35.11
N ARG A 172 3.23 -7.26 -34.13
CA ARG A 172 2.26 -6.30 -33.62
C ARG A 172 2.96 -4.99 -33.22
N MET A 173 2.17 -3.93 -33.12
CA MET A 173 2.63 -2.68 -32.55
C MET A 173 2.78 -2.87 -31.03
N VAL A 174 3.98 -2.63 -30.51
CA VAL A 174 4.28 -2.76 -29.09
C VAL A 174 4.84 -1.46 -28.53
N ASN A 175 4.74 -1.29 -27.23
CA ASN A 175 5.40 -0.20 -26.52
C ASN A 175 6.86 -0.61 -26.29
N TRP A 176 7.78 0.14 -26.88
CA TRP A 176 9.20 -0.17 -26.81
C TRP A 176 9.90 0.78 -25.86
N ASP A 177 10.72 0.20 -24.96
CA ASP A 177 11.59 0.96 -24.07
C ASP A 177 12.99 1.03 -24.71
N PRO A 178 13.40 2.18 -25.25
CA PRO A 178 14.68 2.27 -25.94
C PRO A 178 15.89 2.24 -25.00
N LYS A 179 15.72 2.57 -23.73
CA LYS A 179 16.81 2.51 -22.74
C LYS A 179 17.09 1.07 -22.32
N ALA A 180 16.05 0.33 -21.98
CA ALA A 180 16.16 -1.10 -21.64
C ALA A 180 16.24 -1.99 -22.88
N GLN A 181 15.90 -1.46 -24.05
CA GLN A 181 15.88 -2.15 -25.33
C GLN A 181 15.00 -3.40 -25.32
N THR A 182 13.79 -3.24 -24.82
CA THR A 182 12.81 -4.33 -24.71
C THR A 182 11.39 -3.82 -24.91
N ALA A 183 10.50 -4.74 -25.32
CA ALA A 183 9.06 -4.49 -25.34
C ALA A 183 8.51 -4.42 -23.93
N LEU A 184 7.43 -3.66 -23.77
CA LEU A 184 6.67 -3.50 -22.53
C LEU A 184 5.22 -3.90 -22.76
N SER A 185 4.53 -4.32 -21.71
CA SER A 185 3.07 -4.43 -21.73
C SER A 185 2.44 -3.03 -21.59
N ASP A 186 1.15 -2.92 -21.92
CA ASP A 186 0.44 -1.65 -21.82
C ASP A 186 0.42 -1.11 -20.41
N GLU A 187 0.34 -1.99 -19.40
CA GLU A 187 0.32 -1.65 -17.99
C GLU A 187 1.65 -1.06 -17.48
N GLU A 188 2.76 -1.33 -18.17
CA GLU A 188 4.08 -0.80 -17.82
C GLU A 188 4.33 0.62 -18.36
N VAL A 189 3.33 1.22 -19.01
CA VAL A 189 3.42 2.58 -19.56
C VAL A 189 2.65 3.53 -18.65
N ILE A 190 3.35 4.56 -18.15
CA ILE A 190 2.76 5.59 -17.32
C ILE A 190 2.61 6.86 -18.16
N TYR A 191 1.39 7.38 -18.24
CA TYR A 191 1.11 8.62 -18.96
C TYR A 191 1.30 9.81 -18.04
N LYS A 192 2.18 10.73 -18.45
CA LYS A 192 2.49 11.96 -17.71
C LYS A 192 2.12 13.18 -18.52
N ASP A 193 1.67 14.22 -17.84
CA ASP A 193 1.47 15.53 -18.45
C ASP A 193 2.83 16.16 -18.73
N GLU A 194 3.06 16.53 -19.99
CA GLU A 194 4.30 17.13 -20.46
C GLU A 194 4.05 18.48 -21.14
N HIS A 195 4.93 19.43 -20.87
CA HIS A 195 5.03 20.67 -21.62
C HIS A 195 5.79 20.40 -22.91
N SER A 196 5.03 20.12 -23.97
CA SER A 196 5.57 19.86 -25.29
C SER A 196 5.43 21.09 -26.17
N LYS A 197 5.85 20.96 -27.39
CA LYS A 197 5.63 21.95 -28.42
C LYS A 197 4.86 21.35 -29.58
N LEU A 198 4.00 22.12 -30.18
CA LEU A 198 3.29 21.72 -31.40
C LEU A 198 3.95 22.44 -32.57
N TYR A 199 4.54 21.64 -33.47
CA TYR A 199 5.30 22.11 -34.62
C TYR A 199 4.41 22.09 -35.84
N HIS A 200 4.21 23.26 -36.49
CA HIS A 200 3.41 23.40 -37.70
C HIS A 200 4.36 23.39 -38.89
N LEU A 201 4.30 22.33 -39.68
CA LEU A 201 5.22 22.07 -40.80
C LEU A 201 4.56 22.23 -42.15
N LYS A 202 5.32 22.71 -43.14
CA LYS A 202 4.86 22.88 -44.52
C LYS A 202 5.17 21.63 -45.33
N TYR A 203 4.12 21.00 -45.84
CA TYR A 203 4.19 19.90 -46.79
C TYR A 203 3.75 20.40 -48.13
N TYR A 204 4.69 20.73 -49.02
CA TYR A 204 4.37 21.29 -50.33
C TYR A 204 3.62 20.28 -51.18
N VAL A 205 2.60 20.74 -51.89
CA VAL A 205 1.79 19.92 -52.80
C VAL A 205 2.60 19.67 -54.07
N VAL A 206 2.64 18.42 -54.54
CA VAL A 206 3.32 18.08 -55.80
C VAL A 206 2.60 18.69 -56.99
N GLU A 207 1.29 18.48 -57.07
CA GLU A 207 0.39 19.02 -58.11
C GLU A 207 0.04 20.46 -57.77
N GLN A 208 0.77 21.42 -58.37
CA GLN A 208 0.65 22.82 -58.01
C GLN A 208 -0.57 23.51 -58.64
N ASP A 209 -1.36 22.83 -59.48
CA ASP A 209 -2.63 23.34 -60.00
C ASP A 209 -3.73 23.17 -58.97
N CYS A 210 -3.66 23.94 -57.89
CA CYS A 210 -4.61 23.90 -56.77
C CYS A 210 -5.69 24.97 -56.95
N GLN A 211 -6.95 24.54 -56.82
CA GLN A 211 -8.11 25.42 -56.96
C GLN A 211 -9.00 25.31 -55.73
N GLN A 212 -9.74 26.36 -55.43
CA GLN A 212 -10.75 26.36 -54.42
C GLN A 212 -11.92 25.46 -54.87
N VAL A 213 -12.22 24.45 -54.07
CA VAL A 213 -13.29 23.48 -54.33
C VAL A 213 -14.52 23.75 -53.46
N ASP A 214 -14.30 24.22 -52.22
CA ASP A 214 -15.34 24.65 -51.31
C ASP A 214 -15.05 26.06 -50.79
N GLU A 215 -16.10 26.81 -50.45
CA GLU A 215 -15.95 28.15 -49.88
C GLU A 215 -15.17 28.19 -48.56
N GLU A 216 -15.21 27.09 -47.78
CA GLU A 216 -14.51 26.96 -46.51
C GLU A 216 -13.07 26.52 -46.63
N ASN A 217 -12.56 26.27 -47.84
CA ASN A 217 -11.17 25.85 -48.06
C ASN A 217 -10.18 26.84 -47.44
N VAL A 218 -9.22 26.34 -46.72
CA VAL A 218 -8.07 27.08 -46.20
C VAL A 218 -6.87 26.69 -47.04
N ILE A 219 -6.59 27.48 -48.06
CA ILE A 219 -5.51 27.20 -49.00
C ILE A 219 -4.28 28.00 -48.62
N HIS A 220 -3.15 27.27 -48.46
CA HIS A 220 -1.87 27.89 -48.14
C HIS A 220 -1.00 27.99 -49.39
N LYS A 221 -0.42 29.13 -49.58
CA LYS A 221 0.52 29.38 -50.68
C LYS A 221 1.59 30.38 -50.25
N ASP A 222 2.82 30.12 -50.61
CA ASP A 222 3.94 31.04 -50.45
C ASP A 222 4.74 31.15 -51.77
N GLU A 223 5.92 31.76 -51.70
CA GLU A 223 6.78 31.96 -52.88
C GLU A 223 7.17 30.65 -53.54
N LYS A 224 7.23 29.55 -52.77
CA LYS A 224 7.60 28.20 -53.27
C LYS A 224 6.43 27.39 -53.80
N GLY A 225 5.21 27.87 -53.62
CA GLY A 225 4.00 27.22 -54.09
C GLY A 225 2.97 26.89 -53.01
N TYR A 226 2.02 26.03 -53.40
CA TYR A 226 0.95 25.57 -52.49
C TYR A 226 1.48 24.54 -51.55
N TYR A 227 1.03 24.61 -50.30
CA TYR A 227 1.42 23.65 -49.26
C TYR A 227 0.28 23.35 -48.29
N ALA A 228 0.34 22.17 -47.70
CA ALA A 228 -0.49 21.80 -46.55
C ALA A 228 0.29 22.02 -45.26
N VAL A 229 -0.41 22.34 -44.18
CA VAL A 229 0.19 22.49 -42.84
C VAL A 229 -0.15 21.30 -41.99
N VAL A 230 0.87 20.64 -41.47
CA VAL A 230 0.75 19.51 -40.54
C VAL A 230 1.27 19.96 -39.18
N ALA A 231 0.48 19.74 -38.11
CA ALA A 231 0.88 20.02 -36.76
C ALA A 231 1.25 18.72 -36.03
N THR A 232 2.44 18.67 -35.48
CA THR A 232 2.94 17.47 -34.77
C THR A 232 3.72 17.84 -33.51
N THR A 233 3.62 17.01 -32.49
CA THR A 233 4.47 17.12 -31.28
C THR A 233 5.80 16.37 -31.44
N ARG A 234 5.92 15.59 -32.54
CA ARG A 234 7.07 14.70 -32.77
C ARG A 234 7.65 14.93 -34.18
N PRO A 235 8.33 16.06 -34.42
CA PRO A 235 8.83 16.38 -35.73
C PRO A 235 9.92 15.41 -36.24
N GLU A 236 10.59 14.71 -35.33
CA GLU A 236 11.58 13.69 -35.68
C GLU A 236 10.98 12.50 -36.44
N THR A 237 9.68 12.27 -36.32
CA THR A 237 9.03 11.13 -36.98
C THR A 237 8.64 11.39 -38.44
N ILE A 238 8.80 12.61 -38.95
CA ILE A 238 8.46 12.90 -40.36
C ILE A 238 9.23 12.03 -41.35
N MET A 239 10.42 11.59 -40.95
CA MET A 239 11.26 10.71 -41.76
C MET A 239 10.61 9.36 -42.09
N GLY A 240 9.60 8.98 -41.28
CA GLY A 240 8.82 7.75 -41.46
C GLY A 240 7.44 7.97 -42.10
N ASP A 241 7.12 9.18 -42.53
CA ASP A 241 5.80 9.48 -43.13
C ASP A 241 5.60 8.74 -44.42
N SER A 242 4.45 8.07 -44.56
CA SER A 242 4.08 7.38 -45.80
C SER A 242 2.79 7.88 -46.42
N ALA A 243 2.05 8.76 -45.72
CA ALA A 243 0.88 9.46 -46.25
C ALA A 243 0.56 10.69 -45.41
N MET A 244 -0.26 11.58 -45.94
CA MET A 244 -0.97 12.61 -45.21
C MET A 244 -2.46 12.30 -45.32
N CYS A 245 -3.18 12.36 -44.21
CA CYS A 245 -4.60 12.00 -44.17
C CYS A 245 -5.47 13.22 -43.90
N ILE A 246 -6.57 13.33 -44.64
CA ILE A 246 -7.61 14.31 -44.40
C ILE A 246 -8.95 13.61 -44.20
N ASN A 247 -9.88 14.24 -43.48
CA ASN A 247 -11.25 13.77 -43.42
C ASN A 247 -11.97 14.16 -44.70
N PRO A 248 -12.62 13.23 -45.45
CA PRO A 248 -13.31 13.54 -46.70
C PRO A 248 -14.42 14.59 -46.53
N GLU A 249 -14.97 14.77 -45.34
CA GLU A 249 -16.03 15.72 -45.02
C GLU A 249 -15.49 17.05 -44.53
N ASP A 250 -14.17 17.19 -44.34
CA ASP A 250 -13.55 18.44 -43.89
C ASP A 250 -13.42 19.44 -45.07
N LYS A 251 -14.34 20.40 -45.09
CA LYS A 251 -14.40 21.42 -46.13
C LYS A 251 -13.17 22.33 -46.18
N LYS A 252 -12.42 22.42 -45.08
CA LYS A 252 -11.16 23.20 -45.06
C LYS A 252 -10.10 22.63 -45.97
N ASN A 253 -10.08 21.32 -46.16
CA ASN A 253 -8.99 20.58 -46.81
C ASN A 253 -9.41 19.80 -48.07
N THR A 254 -10.65 20.02 -48.59
CA THR A 254 -11.11 19.29 -49.78
C THR A 254 -10.28 19.62 -51.02
N TRP A 255 -9.60 20.74 -51.07
CA TRP A 255 -8.70 21.13 -52.13
C TRP A 255 -7.48 20.21 -52.27
N LEU A 256 -7.17 19.41 -51.23
CA LEU A 256 -6.07 18.44 -51.20
C LEU A 256 -6.45 17.05 -51.72
N LYS A 257 -7.72 16.78 -51.96
CA LYS A 257 -8.18 15.46 -52.44
C LYS A 257 -7.46 15.06 -53.74
N GLY A 258 -6.92 13.82 -53.76
CA GLY A 258 -6.24 13.26 -54.91
C GLY A 258 -4.83 13.81 -55.17
N LYS A 259 -4.36 14.67 -54.31
CA LYS A 259 -3.04 15.29 -54.40
C LYS A 259 -1.97 14.42 -53.73
N HIS A 260 -0.70 14.79 -53.95
CA HIS A 260 0.45 14.26 -53.26
C HIS A 260 1.18 15.43 -52.62
N VAL A 261 1.89 15.14 -51.55
CA VAL A 261 2.68 16.15 -50.82
C VAL A 261 4.11 15.65 -50.64
N ILE A 262 5.01 16.57 -50.37
CA ILE A 262 6.44 16.29 -50.17
C ILE A 262 6.74 16.41 -48.68
N VAL A 263 7.32 15.36 -48.12
CA VAL A 263 7.79 15.36 -46.70
C VAL A 263 8.93 16.37 -46.57
N PRO A 264 8.82 17.37 -45.66
CA PRO A 264 9.89 18.38 -45.52
C PRO A 264 11.24 17.74 -45.13
N LEU A 265 12.33 18.32 -45.66
CA LEU A 265 13.73 17.87 -45.53
C LEU A 265 14.02 16.53 -46.21
N VAL A 266 13.14 15.54 -46.03
CA VAL A 266 13.28 14.17 -46.57
C VAL A 266 13.08 14.17 -48.09
N ASN A 267 12.23 15.08 -48.55
CA ASN A 267 11.87 15.24 -49.98
C ASN A 267 11.19 14.03 -50.65
N ARG A 268 10.57 13.18 -49.81
CA ARG A 268 9.81 12.04 -50.31
C ARG A 268 8.39 12.44 -50.64
N GLU A 269 7.94 12.02 -51.83
CA GLU A 269 6.55 12.19 -52.28
C GLU A 269 5.65 11.16 -51.60
N ILE A 270 4.57 11.61 -50.94
CA ILE A 270 3.58 10.76 -50.26
C ILE A 270 2.16 11.14 -50.73
N PRO A 271 1.22 10.19 -50.75
CA PRO A 271 -0.15 10.47 -51.14
C PRO A 271 -0.95 11.17 -50.04
N VAL A 272 -1.95 11.96 -50.46
CA VAL A 272 -3.00 12.43 -49.53
C VAL A 272 -4.10 11.38 -49.57
N ILE A 273 -4.34 10.77 -48.44
CA ILE A 273 -5.40 9.77 -48.26
C ILE A 273 -6.57 10.37 -47.48
N GLU A 274 -7.72 9.72 -47.56
CA GLU A 274 -8.96 10.19 -46.92
C GLU A 274 -9.43 9.14 -45.93
N ASP A 275 -9.73 9.58 -44.70
CA ASP A 275 -10.30 8.72 -43.68
C ASP A 275 -11.06 9.55 -42.65
N THR A 276 -12.22 9.06 -42.23
CA THR A 276 -13.06 9.72 -41.24
C THR A 276 -12.44 9.68 -39.84
N TYR A 277 -11.37 8.91 -39.63
CA TYR A 277 -10.60 8.91 -38.39
C TYR A 277 -10.09 10.30 -38.02
N VAL A 278 -9.71 11.13 -39.01
CA VAL A 278 -9.16 12.46 -38.73
C VAL A 278 -10.22 13.37 -38.14
N ASP A 279 -9.93 13.95 -36.97
CA ASP A 279 -10.81 14.93 -36.33
C ASP A 279 -10.75 16.28 -37.06
N ILE A 280 -11.89 16.67 -37.62
CA ILE A 280 -12.05 17.93 -38.40
C ILE A 280 -11.75 19.15 -37.50
N GLU A 281 -12.08 19.08 -36.21
CA GLU A 281 -11.95 20.22 -35.30
C GLU A 281 -10.56 20.31 -34.66
N PHE A 282 -9.72 19.28 -34.80
CA PHE A 282 -8.40 19.26 -34.20
C PHE A 282 -7.31 19.73 -35.17
N GLY A 283 -6.54 20.71 -34.72
CA GLY A 283 -5.41 21.25 -35.47
C GLY A 283 -5.79 21.76 -36.87
N THR A 284 -4.98 21.40 -37.83
CA THR A 284 -5.17 21.84 -39.25
C THR A 284 -6.10 20.90 -40.04
N GLY A 285 -6.47 19.77 -39.50
CA GLY A 285 -7.19 18.70 -40.19
C GLY A 285 -6.34 17.89 -41.15
N CYS A 286 -5.06 18.18 -41.26
CA CYS A 286 -4.08 17.41 -42.01
C CYS A 286 -3.24 16.58 -41.07
N LEU A 287 -3.38 15.26 -41.12
CA LEU A 287 -2.68 14.34 -40.25
C LEU A 287 -1.52 13.67 -41.01
N LYS A 288 -0.30 13.83 -40.49
CA LYS A 288 0.80 13.00 -40.97
C LYS A 288 0.61 11.56 -40.52
N VAL A 289 0.85 10.59 -41.38
CA VAL A 289 0.69 9.18 -41.07
C VAL A 289 2.05 8.51 -41.09
N THR A 290 2.45 8.04 -39.88
CA THR A 290 3.74 7.37 -39.65
C THR A 290 3.45 5.96 -39.10
N PRO A 291 3.17 4.97 -40.00
CA PRO A 291 2.65 3.67 -39.55
C PRO A 291 3.58 2.90 -38.61
N ALA A 292 4.88 3.15 -38.67
CA ALA A 292 5.85 2.46 -37.84
C ALA A 292 5.91 2.98 -36.37
N HIS A 293 5.40 4.18 -36.08
CA HIS A 293 5.67 4.86 -34.79
C HIS A 293 4.45 5.43 -34.09
N ASP A 294 3.26 5.03 -34.54
CA ASP A 294 2.00 5.42 -33.89
C ASP A 294 0.97 4.30 -34.10
N ILE A 295 0.29 3.90 -33.03
CA ILE A 295 -0.67 2.79 -33.08
C ILE A 295 -1.84 3.07 -34.03
N ASN A 296 -2.37 4.28 -34.00
CA ASN A 296 -3.49 4.67 -34.86
C ASN A 296 -3.03 4.81 -36.32
N ASP A 297 -1.86 5.35 -36.55
CA ASP A 297 -1.28 5.46 -37.87
C ASP A 297 -0.98 4.08 -38.48
N HIS A 298 -0.59 3.13 -37.64
CA HIS A 298 -0.40 1.75 -38.07
C HIS A 298 -1.71 1.13 -38.59
N ALA A 299 -2.80 1.35 -37.86
CA ALA A 299 -4.15 0.89 -38.27
C ALA A 299 -4.56 1.53 -39.62
N LEU A 300 -4.31 2.82 -39.78
CA LEU A 300 -4.52 3.53 -41.07
C LEU A 300 -3.63 2.94 -42.17
N GLY A 301 -2.40 2.61 -41.84
CA GLY A 301 -1.44 2.00 -42.75
C GLY A 301 -1.91 0.67 -43.31
N LEU A 302 -2.45 -0.19 -42.43
CA LEU A 302 -3.04 -1.48 -42.83
C LEU A 302 -4.28 -1.28 -43.71
N LYS A 303 -5.16 -0.37 -43.34
CA LYS A 303 -6.41 -0.10 -44.07
C LYS A 303 -6.12 0.45 -45.50
N HIS A 304 -5.14 1.33 -45.64
CA HIS A 304 -4.82 2.01 -46.90
C HIS A 304 -3.62 1.43 -47.64
N GLY A 305 -3.02 0.33 -47.15
CA GLY A 305 -1.88 -0.32 -47.81
C GLY A 305 -0.61 0.51 -47.84
N LEU A 306 -0.34 1.30 -46.79
CA LEU A 306 0.81 2.19 -46.75
C LEU A 306 2.09 1.47 -46.37
N GLU A 307 3.21 1.98 -46.84
CA GLU A 307 4.54 1.52 -46.47
C GLU A 307 4.82 1.83 -45.01
N THR A 308 5.47 0.89 -44.32
CA THR A 308 5.91 1.06 -42.96
C THR A 308 7.41 1.29 -42.92
N ILE A 309 7.82 2.49 -42.50
CA ILE A 309 9.22 2.92 -42.47
C ILE A 309 9.63 3.06 -40.99
N ASP A 310 10.44 2.12 -40.51
CA ASP A 310 10.93 2.15 -39.11
C ASP A 310 12.19 3.01 -39.03
N ILE A 311 12.08 4.19 -38.43
CA ILE A 311 13.19 5.15 -38.39
C ILE A 311 14.02 5.04 -37.10
N PHE A 312 13.65 4.18 -36.14
CA PHE A 312 14.36 4.04 -34.88
C PHE A 312 15.05 2.69 -34.75
N ASN A 313 16.28 2.72 -34.28
CA ASN A 313 16.96 1.55 -33.77
C ASN A 313 16.43 1.19 -32.38
N ASP A 314 16.76 0.01 -31.91
CA ASP A 314 16.29 -0.51 -30.62
C ASP A 314 16.68 0.39 -29.43
N ASN A 315 17.81 1.09 -29.52
CA ASN A 315 18.29 2.01 -28.47
C ASN A 315 17.75 3.44 -28.60
N GLY A 316 16.83 3.69 -29.53
CA GLY A 316 16.24 5.03 -29.72
C GLY A 316 17.06 5.97 -30.61
N THR A 317 18.15 5.49 -31.19
CA THR A 317 18.88 6.26 -32.21
C THR A 317 18.21 6.11 -33.56
N ILE A 318 18.48 7.04 -34.45
CA ILE A 318 17.88 7.05 -35.80
C ILE A 318 18.51 5.96 -36.69
N SER A 319 17.64 5.19 -37.33
CA SER A 319 18.05 4.08 -38.23
C SER A 319 18.46 4.58 -39.65
N GLU A 320 19.08 3.70 -40.39
CA GLU A 320 19.45 3.97 -41.80
C GLU A 320 18.21 4.26 -42.69
N ALA A 321 17.07 3.64 -42.37
CA ALA A 321 15.81 3.81 -43.12
C ALA A 321 15.32 5.26 -43.10
N ALA A 322 15.71 6.03 -42.10
CA ALA A 322 15.33 7.45 -41.98
C ALA A 322 16.00 8.33 -43.04
N GLY A 323 17.19 7.97 -43.47
CA GLY A 323 17.97 8.70 -44.46
C GLY A 323 18.67 9.95 -43.96
N LEU A 324 18.18 10.57 -42.92
CA LEU A 324 18.75 11.76 -42.26
C LEU A 324 18.99 11.47 -40.77
N TYR A 325 19.98 12.16 -40.19
CA TYR A 325 20.30 12.09 -38.77
C TYR A 325 20.66 10.68 -38.26
N VAL A 326 21.09 9.78 -39.17
CA VAL A 326 21.38 8.38 -38.82
C VAL A 326 22.38 8.29 -37.66
N GLY A 327 22.04 7.51 -36.66
CA GLY A 327 22.89 7.30 -35.49
C GLY A 327 22.70 8.33 -34.35
N MET A 328 21.95 9.41 -34.57
CA MET A 328 21.69 10.41 -33.55
C MET A 328 20.56 9.96 -32.61
N ASP A 329 20.61 10.38 -31.36
CA ASP A 329 19.51 10.12 -30.40
C ASP A 329 18.22 10.85 -30.81
N ARG A 330 17.10 10.19 -30.69
CA ARG A 330 15.78 10.69 -31.10
C ARG A 330 15.43 12.06 -30.49
N MET A 331 15.80 12.32 -29.25
CA MET A 331 15.49 13.61 -28.58
C MET A 331 16.41 14.72 -29.07
N ASP A 332 17.67 14.42 -29.36
CA ASP A 332 18.60 15.35 -30.00
C ASP A 332 18.14 15.70 -31.40
N VAL A 333 17.61 14.71 -32.12
CA VAL A 333 17.05 14.93 -33.47
C VAL A 333 15.82 15.83 -33.42
N ARG A 334 14.96 15.69 -32.40
CA ARG A 334 13.80 16.58 -32.25
C ARG A 334 14.23 18.05 -32.18
N LYS A 335 15.28 18.34 -31.45
CA LYS A 335 15.86 19.69 -31.34
C LYS A 335 16.49 20.13 -32.67
N GLN A 336 17.32 19.27 -33.26
CA GLN A 336 18.06 19.59 -34.47
C GLN A 336 17.15 19.75 -35.70
N ILE A 337 16.17 18.86 -35.87
CA ILE A 337 15.23 18.92 -36.99
C ILE A 337 14.33 20.17 -36.90
N SER A 338 13.98 20.61 -35.70
CA SER A 338 13.25 21.87 -35.49
C SER A 338 14.05 23.06 -36.05
N ILE A 339 15.34 23.11 -35.76
CA ILE A 339 16.26 24.15 -36.24
C ILE A 339 16.39 24.05 -37.76
N ASP A 340 16.63 22.88 -38.31
CA ASP A 340 16.81 22.68 -39.75
C ASP A 340 15.54 23.01 -40.53
N LEU A 341 14.37 22.69 -40.03
CA LEU A 341 13.09 23.04 -40.65
C LEU A 341 12.87 24.55 -40.67
N GLN A 342 13.23 25.26 -39.59
CA GLN A 342 13.17 26.71 -39.54
C GLN A 342 14.13 27.33 -40.53
N ASN A 343 15.36 26.87 -40.59
CA ASN A 343 16.39 27.41 -41.52
C ASN A 343 16.02 27.16 -42.99
N ALA A 344 15.32 26.06 -43.25
CA ALA A 344 14.85 25.73 -44.62
C ALA A 344 13.54 26.44 -45.01
N GLY A 345 12.92 27.21 -44.08
CA GLY A 345 11.63 27.88 -44.34
C GLY A 345 10.44 26.92 -44.37
N LEU A 346 10.57 25.75 -43.76
CA LEU A 346 9.55 24.68 -43.73
C LEU A 346 8.76 24.64 -42.46
N MET A 347 9.08 25.49 -41.49
CA MET A 347 8.36 25.61 -40.20
C MET A 347 7.47 26.83 -40.25
N GLU A 348 6.14 26.65 -40.19
CA GLU A 348 5.22 27.78 -40.20
C GLU A 348 5.17 28.45 -38.84
N LYS A 349 5.01 27.66 -37.77
CA LYS A 349 5.05 28.18 -36.39
C LYS A 349 5.32 27.04 -35.40
N ILE A 350 5.74 27.44 -34.19
CA ILE A 350 5.89 26.54 -33.05
C ILE A 350 5.05 27.16 -31.93
N GLU A 351 4.18 26.38 -31.32
CA GLU A 351 3.39 26.85 -30.17
C GLU A 351 3.56 25.88 -28.97
N ASP A 352 3.39 26.41 -27.77
CA ASP A 352 3.40 25.60 -26.56
C ASP A 352 2.17 24.69 -26.57
N TYR A 353 2.35 23.46 -26.13
CA TYR A 353 1.31 22.45 -26.14
C TYR A 353 1.50 21.50 -24.97
N ASN A 354 0.41 21.28 -24.22
CA ASN A 354 0.41 20.30 -23.12
C ASN A 354 -0.26 19.03 -23.61
N ASN A 355 0.45 17.92 -23.48
CA ASN A 355 -0.07 16.61 -23.86
C ASN A 355 0.36 15.54 -22.86
N LYS A 356 -0.27 14.38 -22.95
CA LYS A 356 0.11 13.21 -22.17
C LYS A 356 1.07 12.36 -22.99
N VAL A 357 2.23 12.05 -22.38
CA VAL A 357 3.27 11.25 -23.01
C VAL A 357 3.46 9.97 -22.18
N GLY A 358 3.50 8.83 -22.86
CA GLY A 358 3.76 7.53 -22.22
C GLY A 358 5.24 7.35 -21.89
N PHE A 359 5.50 7.02 -20.62
CA PHE A 359 6.85 6.75 -20.11
C PHE A 359 6.95 5.30 -19.64
N SER A 360 8.14 4.71 -19.78
CA SER A 360 8.41 3.41 -19.19
C SER A 360 8.40 3.51 -17.65
N GLU A 361 7.59 2.70 -17.01
CA GLU A 361 7.59 2.59 -15.54
C GLU A 361 8.96 2.19 -15.01
N ARG A 362 9.71 1.39 -15.77
CA ARG A 362 10.98 0.80 -15.32
C ARG A 362 12.17 1.74 -15.46
N THR A 363 12.25 2.51 -16.55
CA THR A 363 13.41 3.35 -16.86
C THR A 363 13.10 4.84 -16.90
N ASN A 364 11.82 5.20 -16.82
CA ASN A 364 11.36 6.59 -16.82
C ASN A 364 11.78 7.38 -18.06
N VAL A 365 11.80 6.72 -19.22
CA VAL A 365 12.02 7.38 -20.51
C VAL A 365 10.74 7.30 -21.34
N PRO A 366 10.50 8.24 -22.28
CA PRO A 366 9.37 8.12 -23.19
C PRO A 366 9.46 6.82 -23.98
N ILE A 367 8.35 6.10 -24.06
CA ILE A 367 8.29 4.86 -24.83
C ILE A 367 8.20 5.20 -26.32
N GLU A 368 8.54 4.22 -27.15
CA GLU A 368 8.46 4.34 -28.60
C GLU A 368 7.53 3.25 -29.14
N PRO A 369 6.36 3.60 -29.73
CA PRO A 369 5.57 2.59 -30.42
C PRO A 369 6.40 2.01 -31.57
N LYS A 370 6.49 0.69 -31.65
CA LYS A 370 7.35 0.01 -32.62
C LYS A 370 6.71 -1.31 -33.04
N LEU A 371 6.78 -1.63 -34.35
CA LEU A 371 6.42 -2.92 -34.88
C LEU A 371 7.49 -3.93 -34.50
N SER A 372 7.08 -5.02 -33.87
CA SER A 372 8.02 -6.06 -33.43
C SER A 372 7.34 -7.43 -33.43
N THR A 373 8.11 -8.46 -33.72
CA THR A 373 7.67 -9.85 -33.56
C THR A 373 7.88 -10.23 -32.10
N GLN A 374 6.77 -10.49 -31.42
CA GLN A 374 6.76 -10.78 -29.98
C GLN A 374 5.85 -11.98 -29.71
N TRP A 375 5.91 -12.48 -28.47
CA TRP A 375 5.01 -13.48 -27.96
C TRP A 375 3.87 -12.81 -27.17
N PHE A 376 2.65 -13.26 -27.41
CA PHE A 376 1.45 -12.70 -26.79
C PHE A 376 0.57 -13.78 -26.18
N LEU A 377 -0.11 -13.41 -25.10
CA LEU A 377 -1.18 -14.21 -24.50
C LEU A 377 -2.50 -13.54 -24.84
N LYS A 378 -3.44 -14.31 -25.43
CA LYS A 378 -4.81 -13.85 -25.67
C LYS A 378 -5.52 -13.71 -24.35
N MET A 379 -5.99 -12.51 -24.04
CA MET A 379 -6.53 -12.21 -22.70
C MET A 379 -8.03 -12.26 -22.57
N GLN A 380 -8.79 -12.26 -23.67
CA GLN A 380 -10.25 -12.23 -23.58
C GLN A 380 -10.83 -13.42 -22.81
N HIS A 381 -10.33 -14.61 -23.05
CA HIS A 381 -10.71 -15.81 -22.31
C HIS A 381 -10.52 -15.63 -20.80
N PHE A 382 -9.37 -15.08 -20.40
CA PHE A 382 -9.03 -14.86 -19.00
C PHE A 382 -9.90 -13.78 -18.35
N ALA A 383 -10.21 -12.71 -19.09
CA ALA A 383 -11.13 -11.67 -18.61
C ALA A 383 -12.52 -12.23 -18.36
N ASP A 384 -13.00 -13.07 -19.27
CA ASP A 384 -14.34 -13.67 -19.16
C ASP A 384 -14.48 -14.54 -17.92
N ILE A 385 -13.44 -15.29 -17.54
CA ILE A 385 -13.48 -16.15 -16.35
C ILE A 385 -13.15 -15.42 -15.06
N ALA A 386 -12.42 -14.31 -15.11
CA ALA A 386 -11.95 -13.58 -13.94
C ALA A 386 -12.88 -12.46 -13.48
N LEU A 387 -13.74 -11.93 -14.35
CA LEU A 387 -14.62 -10.82 -14.00
C LEU A 387 -15.75 -11.22 -13.04
N PRO A 388 -16.54 -12.30 -13.31
CA PRO A 388 -17.67 -12.64 -12.46
C PRO A 388 -17.33 -12.89 -10.99
N PRO A 389 -16.24 -13.62 -10.64
CA PRO A 389 -15.96 -13.93 -9.24
C PRO A 389 -15.75 -12.69 -8.34
N VAL A 390 -15.23 -11.61 -8.89
CA VAL A 390 -15.02 -10.36 -8.16
C VAL A 390 -16.32 -9.55 -8.11
N MET A 391 -17.03 -9.47 -9.22
CA MET A 391 -18.29 -8.71 -9.28
C MET A 391 -19.38 -9.34 -8.40
N ASP A 392 -19.39 -10.67 -8.28
CA ASP A 392 -20.35 -11.44 -7.47
C ASP A 392 -19.90 -11.58 -6.00
N ASP A 393 -18.77 -10.99 -5.62
CA ASP A 393 -18.17 -11.06 -4.29
C ASP A 393 -17.80 -12.49 -3.84
N ASP A 394 -17.56 -13.40 -4.76
CA ASP A 394 -16.90 -14.68 -4.44
C ASP A 394 -15.48 -14.40 -3.93
N ILE A 395 -14.81 -13.41 -4.56
CA ILE A 395 -13.58 -12.79 -4.07
C ILE A 395 -13.95 -11.38 -3.62
N GLU A 396 -13.73 -11.08 -2.34
CA GLU A 396 -14.09 -9.79 -1.77
C GLU A 396 -12.89 -8.84 -1.76
N PHE A 397 -13.08 -7.63 -2.28
CA PHE A 397 -12.07 -6.56 -2.27
C PHE A 397 -12.33 -5.59 -1.11
N TYR A 398 -11.29 -5.23 -0.40
CA TYR A 398 -11.30 -4.24 0.68
C TYR A 398 -10.24 -3.17 0.41
N PRO A 399 -10.60 -1.89 0.16
CA PRO A 399 -11.99 -1.38 0.06
C PRO A 399 -12.66 -1.76 -1.27
N LYS A 400 -13.99 -1.78 -1.27
CA LYS A 400 -14.82 -2.21 -2.41
C LYS A 400 -14.69 -1.31 -3.65
N LYS A 401 -14.21 -0.08 -3.50
CA LYS A 401 -14.03 0.85 -4.63
C LYS A 401 -13.16 0.28 -5.76
N TYR A 402 -12.24 -0.63 -5.44
CA TYR A 402 -11.36 -1.25 -6.43
C TYR A 402 -12.05 -2.28 -7.33
N LYS A 403 -13.27 -2.69 -7.00
CA LYS A 403 -14.07 -3.55 -7.89
C LYS A 403 -14.36 -2.86 -9.24
N ASN A 404 -14.66 -1.57 -9.22
CA ASN A 404 -14.92 -0.80 -10.43
C ASN A 404 -13.65 -0.63 -11.28
N THR A 405 -12.51 -0.39 -10.64
CA THR A 405 -11.22 -0.30 -11.31
C THR A 405 -10.88 -1.64 -12.00
N TYR A 406 -11.07 -2.73 -11.29
CA TYR A 406 -10.88 -4.09 -11.79
C TYR A 406 -11.78 -4.39 -12.99
N ARG A 407 -13.08 -4.11 -12.89
CA ARG A 407 -14.05 -4.31 -13.96
C ARG A 407 -13.68 -3.52 -15.21
N HIS A 408 -13.37 -2.25 -15.06
CA HIS A 408 -13.03 -1.38 -16.19
C HIS A 408 -11.82 -1.90 -16.96
N TRP A 409 -10.80 -2.35 -16.27
CA TRP A 409 -9.61 -2.91 -16.91
C TRP A 409 -9.92 -4.21 -17.67
N LEU A 410 -10.69 -5.12 -17.06
CA LEU A 410 -11.06 -6.39 -17.69
C LEU A 410 -11.95 -6.21 -18.92
N GLU A 411 -12.89 -5.26 -18.86
CA GLU A 411 -13.77 -4.97 -19.98
C GLU A 411 -13.03 -4.38 -21.19
N ASN A 412 -11.89 -3.77 -20.98
CA ASN A 412 -11.05 -3.14 -22.01
C ASN A 412 -9.72 -3.86 -22.22
N ILE A 413 -9.66 -5.12 -21.86
CA ILE A 413 -8.42 -5.89 -21.85
C ILE A 413 -7.88 -6.10 -23.27
N LYS A 414 -6.56 -5.99 -23.38
CA LYS A 414 -5.82 -6.26 -24.61
C LYS A 414 -4.94 -7.47 -24.41
N ASP A 415 -4.49 -8.08 -25.50
CA ASP A 415 -3.54 -9.19 -25.43
C ASP A 415 -2.26 -8.74 -24.71
N TRP A 416 -1.72 -9.62 -23.91
CA TRP A 416 -0.55 -9.36 -23.10
C TRP A 416 0.72 -9.75 -23.84
N CYS A 417 1.61 -8.78 -24.08
CA CYS A 417 2.94 -9.04 -24.63
C CYS A 417 3.80 -9.66 -23.51
N ILE A 418 4.12 -10.92 -23.63
CA ILE A 418 4.82 -11.69 -22.59
C ILE A 418 6.30 -11.86 -22.82
N SER A 419 6.81 -11.52 -24.00
CA SER A 419 8.24 -11.63 -24.31
C SER A 419 9.01 -10.36 -23.96
N ARG A 420 10.24 -10.55 -23.46
CA ARG A 420 11.16 -9.46 -23.13
C ARG A 420 12.53 -9.78 -23.70
N GLN A 421 13.17 -8.79 -24.28
CA GLN A 421 14.50 -8.91 -24.90
C GLN A 421 15.58 -8.76 -23.83
N LEU A 422 15.61 -9.74 -22.90
CA LEU A 422 16.45 -9.75 -21.72
C LEU A 422 17.15 -11.11 -21.62
N TRP A 423 18.22 -11.17 -20.83
CA TRP A 423 18.84 -12.43 -20.44
C TRP A 423 18.37 -12.91 -19.06
N TRP A 424 18.01 -11.98 -18.20
CA TRP A 424 17.55 -12.30 -16.84
C TRP A 424 16.03 -12.55 -16.83
N GLY A 425 15.64 -13.79 -16.69
CA GLY A 425 14.24 -14.20 -16.66
C GLY A 425 14.08 -15.65 -17.11
N HIS A 426 12.82 -16.08 -17.23
CA HIS A 426 12.48 -17.39 -17.73
C HIS A 426 12.60 -17.40 -19.26
N ARG A 427 13.54 -18.14 -19.77
CA ARG A 427 13.77 -18.22 -21.21
C ARG A 427 12.61 -18.92 -21.90
N ILE A 428 12.07 -18.33 -22.96
CA ILE A 428 10.93 -18.87 -23.69
C ILE A 428 11.27 -20.22 -24.29
N PRO A 429 10.45 -21.27 -24.08
CA PRO A 429 10.73 -22.63 -24.51
C PRO A 429 10.28 -22.90 -25.95
N ALA A 430 10.72 -22.02 -26.87
CA ALA A 430 10.51 -22.16 -28.29
C ALA A 430 11.86 -22.45 -28.96
N TYR A 431 11.89 -23.43 -29.87
CA TYR A 431 13.11 -23.88 -30.51
C TYR A 431 12.97 -23.73 -32.02
N TYR A 432 13.84 -22.92 -32.61
CA TYR A 432 13.83 -22.60 -34.03
C TYR A 432 14.75 -23.55 -34.82
N PHE A 433 14.35 -23.83 -36.05
CA PHE A 433 15.13 -24.63 -36.97
C PHE A 433 14.77 -24.29 -38.42
N ASP A 434 15.63 -24.68 -39.35
CA ASP A 434 15.39 -24.57 -40.78
C ASP A 434 14.65 -25.86 -41.23
N ASN A 435 13.39 -25.68 -41.66
CA ASN A 435 12.57 -26.76 -42.21
C ASN A 435 12.49 -26.62 -43.74
N ALA A 436 13.41 -27.27 -44.46
CA ALA A 436 13.46 -27.29 -45.91
C ALA A 436 13.46 -25.85 -46.53
N GLY A 437 14.30 -24.97 -45.99
CA GLY A 437 14.49 -23.60 -46.44
C GLY A 437 13.56 -22.57 -45.80
N LYS A 438 12.63 -23.01 -44.96
CA LYS A 438 11.70 -22.14 -44.19
C LYS A 438 12.03 -22.19 -42.70
N LYS A 439 12.09 -21.03 -42.11
CA LYS A 439 12.27 -20.95 -40.65
C LYS A 439 11.00 -21.42 -39.97
N ASP A 440 11.13 -22.40 -39.10
CA ASP A 440 10.03 -23.00 -38.33
C ASP A 440 10.42 -23.10 -36.86
N PHE A 441 9.48 -23.42 -35.99
CA PHE A 441 9.75 -23.60 -34.56
C PHE A 441 8.81 -24.64 -33.95
N VAL A 442 9.23 -25.15 -32.80
CA VAL A 442 8.41 -25.99 -31.92
C VAL A 442 8.48 -25.42 -30.51
N VAL A 443 7.42 -25.66 -29.72
CA VAL A 443 7.34 -25.28 -28.32
C VAL A 443 7.33 -26.56 -27.49
N ALA A 444 8.27 -26.68 -26.57
CA ALA A 444 8.42 -27.87 -25.75
C ALA A 444 9.08 -27.51 -24.41
N GLU A 445 8.82 -28.30 -23.38
CA GLU A 445 9.37 -28.05 -22.04
C GLU A 445 10.88 -28.29 -21.97
N THR A 446 11.40 -29.22 -22.78
CA THR A 446 12.81 -29.56 -22.81
C THR A 446 13.36 -29.59 -24.26
N ALA A 447 14.67 -29.45 -24.39
CA ALA A 447 15.34 -29.55 -25.70
C ALA A 447 15.13 -30.92 -26.34
N GLU A 448 15.08 -32.00 -25.55
CA GLU A 448 14.87 -33.36 -26.02
C GLU A 448 13.47 -33.52 -26.63
N GLU A 449 12.43 -33.00 -25.98
CA GLU A 449 11.07 -33.00 -26.51
C GLU A 449 10.96 -32.13 -27.76
N ALA A 450 11.65 -30.98 -27.76
CA ALA A 450 11.70 -30.10 -28.93
C ALA A 450 12.27 -30.80 -30.13
N LEU A 451 13.33 -31.59 -29.93
CA LEU A 451 13.96 -32.39 -31.01
C LEU A 451 12.97 -33.41 -31.59
N LYS A 452 12.21 -34.10 -30.74
CA LYS A 452 11.19 -35.06 -31.17
C LYS A 452 10.10 -34.35 -31.99
N LEU A 453 9.60 -33.21 -31.55
CA LEU A 453 8.58 -32.44 -32.26
C LEU A 453 9.11 -31.89 -33.60
N ALA A 454 10.35 -31.44 -33.63
CA ALA A 454 10.99 -30.99 -34.86
C ALA A 454 11.15 -32.12 -35.88
N GLN A 455 11.53 -33.30 -35.40
CA GLN A 455 11.69 -34.49 -36.25
C GLN A 455 10.35 -35.02 -36.79
N GLU A 456 9.23 -34.80 -36.09
CA GLU A 456 7.89 -35.04 -36.61
C GLU A 456 7.58 -34.18 -37.84
N LYS A 457 8.10 -32.97 -37.86
CA LYS A 457 7.96 -32.02 -39.01
C LYS A 457 8.98 -32.31 -40.12
N ASN A 458 10.19 -32.68 -39.77
CA ASN A 458 11.27 -33.00 -40.72
C ASN A 458 12.25 -33.96 -40.02
N ALA A 459 12.24 -35.24 -40.44
CA ALA A 459 13.04 -36.29 -39.82
C ALA A 459 14.56 -36.07 -39.90
N SER A 460 15.05 -35.18 -40.77
CA SER A 460 16.48 -34.86 -40.91
C SER A 460 17.03 -33.90 -39.85
N ILE A 461 16.18 -33.33 -39.00
CA ILE A 461 16.59 -32.36 -37.98
C ILE A 461 17.39 -33.06 -36.88
N LYS A 462 18.52 -32.47 -36.51
CA LYS A 462 19.40 -32.91 -35.42
C LYS A 462 19.37 -31.92 -34.26
N ALA A 463 19.83 -32.33 -33.09
CA ALA A 463 19.87 -31.48 -31.90
C ALA A 463 20.63 -30.18 -32.12
N GLU A 464 21.76 -30.23 -32.86
CA GLU A 464 22.56 -29.03 -33.18
C GLU A 464 21.86 -28.05 -34.15
N ASP A 465 20.78 -28.46 -34.80
CA ASP A 465 20.02 -27.63 -35.73
C ASP A 465 19.00 -26.74 -34.98
N LEU A 466 18.76 -27.02 -33.70
CA LEU A 466 17.80 -26.30 -32.87
C LEU A 466 18.46 -25.12 -32.15
N GLU A 467 17.81 -23.97 -32.22
CA GLU A 467 18.22 -22.77 -31.49
C GLU A 467 17.06 -22.28 -30.63
N GLN A 468 17.25 -22.27 -29.31
CA GLN A 468 16.22 -21.80 -28.40
C GLN A 468 16.03 -20.30 -28.51
N GLU A 469 14.77 -19.83 -28.38
CA GLU A 469 14.43 -18.42 -28.32
C GLU A 469 15.34 -17.70 -27.32
N SER A 470 15.86 -16.54 -27.71
CA SER A 470 16.72 -15.73 -26.86
C SER A 470 15.94 -14.88 -25.87
N ASP A 471 14.67 -14.61 -26.14
CA ASP A 471 13.83 -13.78 -25.28
C ASP A 471 13.42 -14.50 -24.01
N CYS A 472 13.21 -13.72 -22.95
CA CYS A 472 12.66 -14.19 -21.70
C CYS A 472 11.21 -13.73 -21.52
N LEU A 473 10.52 -14.37 -20.58
CA LEU A 473 9.16 -14.00 -20.22
C LEU A 473 9.14 -12.82 -19.25
N ASP A 474 8.08 -12.02 -19.33
CA ASP A 474 7.74 -10.99 -18.37
C ASP A 474 7.69 -11.61 -16.96
N THR A 475 8.22 -10.91 -15.97
CA THR A 475 8.26 -11.37 -14.58
C THR A 475 6.87 -11.74 -14.06
N TRP A 476 5.83 -11.01 -14.50
CA TRP A 476 4.44 -11.26 -14.08
C TRP A 476 3.88 -12.58 -14.62
N PHE A 477 4.49 -13.15 -15.64
CA PHE A 477 4.14 -14.49 -16.14
C PHE A 477 4.60 -15.60 -15.18
N SER A 478 5.48 -15.30 -14.25
CA SER A 478 5.82 -16.20 -13.14
C SER A 478 5.00 -15.88 -11.88
N SER A 479 4.87 -14.60 -11.56
CA SER A 479 4.20 -14.15 -10.32
C SER A 479 2.71 -14.44 -10.31
N TRP A 480 2.05 -14.51 -11.46
CA TRP A 480 0.63 -14.83 -11.53
C TRP A 480 0.30 -16.27 -11.11
N LEU A 481 1.31 -17.14 -11.10
CA LEU A 481 1.17 -18.52 -10.65
C LEU A 481 1.45 -18.71 -9.16
N TRP A 482 1.86 -17.64 -8.46
CA TRP A 482 2.42 -17.68 -7.11
C TRP A 482 1.61 -18.52 -6.13
N PRO A 483 0.27 -18.33 -5.94
CA PRO A 483 -0.49 -19.14 -4.99
C PRO A 483 -0.57 -20.62 -5.34
N ILE A 484 -0.33 -20.98 -6.59
CA ILE A 484 -0.37 -22.36 -7.08
C ILE A 484 1.03 -22.98 -7.05
N SER A 485 2.00 -22.25 -7.60
CA SER A 485 3.37 -22.77 -7.74
C SER A 485 4.11 -22.91 -6.41
N LEU A 486 3.73 -22.12 -5.39
CA LEU A 486 4.31 -22.23 -4.05
C LEU A 486 4.02 -23.59 -3.40
N PHE A 487 2.94 -24.24 -3.81
CA PHE A 487 2.54 -25.56 -3.33
C PHE A 487 2.66 -26.62 -4.43
N ASP A 488 3.50 -26.35 -5.43
CA ASP A 488 3.78 -27.26 -6.55
C ASP A 488 2.50 -27.76 -7.26
N GLY A 489 1.53 -26.88 -7.38
CA GLY A 489 0.20 -27.23 -7.91
C GLY A 489 0.06 -27.19 -9.43
N ILE A 490 1.11 -26.79 -10.17
CA ILE A 490 1.11 -26.79 -11.64
C ILE A 490 1.54 -28.17 -12.17
N GLU A 491 2.72 -28.64 -11.79
CA GLU A 491 3.21 -29.97 -12.22
C GLU A 491 2.50 -31.12 -11.50
N HIS A 492 2.12 -30.90 -10.26
CA HIS A 492 1.47 -31.91 -9.40
C HIS A 492 0.13 -31.37 -8.86
N PRO A 493 -0.88 -31.27 -9.72
CA PRO A 493 -2.14 -30.58 -9.35
C PRO A 493 -2.96 -31.30 -8.27
N ASP A 494 -2.66 -32.55 -7.97
CA ASP A 494 -3.40 -33.34 -6.98
C ASP A 494 -2.60 -33.57 -5.68
N ASN A 495 -1.48 -32.85 -5.48
CA ASN A 495 -0.67 -33.04 -4.28
C ASN A 495 -1.43 -32.57 -3.01
N GLU A 496 -1.04 -33.12 -1.87
CA GLU A 496 -1.69 -32.85 -0.58
C GLU A 496 -1.63 -31.37 -0.19
N GLU A 497 -0.51 -30.73 -0.41
CA GLU A 497 -0.32 -29.32 0.01
C GLU A 497 -1.21 -28.36 -0.77
N ILE A 498 -1.29 -28.49 -2.08
CA ILE A 498 -2.15 -27.60 -2.88
C ILE A 498 -3.62 -27.78 -2.51
N ASN A 499 -4.04 -29.02 -2.25
CA ASN A 499 -5.41 -29.30 -1.85
C ASN A 499 -5.76 -28.78 -0.45
N TYR A 500 -4.73 -28.67 0.43
CA TYR A 500 -4.91 -28.16 1.77
C TYR A 500 -4.85 -26.64 1.85
N TYR A 501 -3.85 -26.02 1.25
CA TYR A 501 -3.56 -24.58 1.39
C TYR A 501 -4.29 -23.68 0.40
N TYR A 502 -4.67 -24.20 -0.75
CA TYR A 502 -5.35 -23.44 -1.80
C TYR A 502 -6.87 -23.62 -1.71
N PRO A 503 -7.72 -22.59 -1.81
CA PRO A 503 -7.38 -21.19 -2.00
C PRO A 503 -6.70 -20.56 -0.78
N THR A 504 -5.88 -19.53 -1.00
CA THR A 504 -5.31 -18.78 0.11
C THR A 504 -6.40 -17.93 0.78
N SER A 505 -6.17 -17.49 1.99
CA SER A 505 -7.21 -16.85 2.82
C SER A 505 -7.32 -15.36 2.53
N ASP A 506 -6.25 -14.63 2.77
CA ASP A 506 -6.16 -13.20 2.54
C ASP A 506 -4.95 -12.87 1.69
N LEU A 507 -5.12 -11.97 0.73
CA LEU A 507 -4.03 -11.36 -0.02
C LEU A 507 -3.92 -9.91 0.42
N VAL A 508 -2.73 -9.49 0.83
CA VAL A 508 -2.46 -8.10 1.23
C VAL A 508 -1.49 -7.52 0.21
N THR A 509 -1.91 -6.50 -0.50
CA THR A 509 -1.11 -5.91 -1.59
C THR A 509 -1.45 -4.44 -1.80
N GLY A 510 -0.57 -3.72 -2.50
CA GLY A 510 -0.84 -2.35 -2.93
C GLY A 510 -1.80 -2.32 -4.12
N PRO A 511 -2.60 -1.26 -4.26
CA PRO A 511 -3.53 -1.13 -5.38
C PRO A 511 -2.83 -0.87 -6.72
N ASP A 512 -1.58 -0.46 -6.70
CA ASP A 512 -0.76 -0.19 -7.88
C ASP A 512 -0.45 -1.43 -8.72
N ILE A 513 -0.56 -2.63 -8.13
CA ILE A 513 -0.33 -3.89 -8.83
C ILE A 513 -1.60 -4.73 -9.00
N ILE A 514 -2.76 -4.11 -8.93
CA ILE A 514 -4.05 -4.80 -9.14
C ILE A 514 -4.11 -5.47 -10.51
N PHE A 515 -3.62 -4.83 -11.57
CA PHE A 515 -3.64 -5.36 -12.93
C PHE A 515 -2.47 -6.30 -13.20
N PHE A 516 -1.29 -5.96 -12.69
CA PHE A 516 -0.09 -6.76 -12.89
C PHE A 516 -0.18 -8.11 -12.21
N TRP A 517 -0.71 -8.14 -11.00
CA TRP A 517 -0.62 -9.32 -10.15
C TRP A 517 -1.97 -9.87 -9.69
N VAL A 518 -2.79 -9.07 -9.04
CA VAL A 518 -4.07 -9.54 -8.46
C VAL A 518 -4.98 -10.14 -9.53
N ALA A 519 -5.25 -9.39 -10.58
CA ALA A 519 -6.14 -9.82 -11.68
C ALA A 519 -5.56 -11.06 -12.38
N ARG A 520 -4.25 -11.07 -12.63
CA ARG A 520 -3.60 -12.18 -13.32
C ARG A 520 -3.55 -13.44 -12.45
N MET A 521 -3.40 -13.31 -11.15
CA MET A 521 -3.52 -14.47 -10.24
C MET A 521 -4.93 -15.06 -10.26
N ILE A 522 -5.96 -14.21 -10.31
CA ILE A 522 -7.35 -14.68 -10.42
C ILE A 522 -7.53 -15.46 -11.71
N MET A 523 -7.00 -14.94 -12.83
CA MET A 523 -7.05 -15.62 -14.13
C MET A 523 -6.37 -16.99 -14.07
N ALA A 524 -5.15 -17.04 -13.54
CA ALA A 524 -4.39 -18.30 -13.42
C ALA A 524 -5.08 -19.28 -12.47
N GLY A 525 -5.63 -18.79 -11.38
CA GLY A 525 -6.34 -19.62 -10.41
C GLY A 525 -7.54 -20.32 -11.00
N TYR A 526 -8.38 -19.60 -11.74
CA TYR A 526 -9.54 -20.21 -12.40
C TYR A 526 -9.14 -21.11 -13.57
N GLU A 527 -8.10 -20.75 -14.33
CA GLU A 527 -7.65 -21.57 -15.45
C GLU A 527 -7.07 -22.92 -14.98
N TYR A 528 -6.27 -22.92 -13.92
CA TYR A 528 -5.52 -24.11 -13.50
C TYR A 528 -6.12 -24.84 -12.31
N ARG A 529 -6.94 -24.17 -11.51
CA ARG A 529 -7.55 -24.78 -10.33
C ARG A 529 -9.08 -24.79 -10.37
N GLY A 530 -9.69 -24.04 -11.28
CA GLY A 530 -11.15 -23.92 -11.39
C GLY A 530 -11.80 -23.21 -10.21
N LYS A 531 -11.03 -22.56 -9.36
CA LYS A 531 -11.51 -21.80 -8.20
C LYS A 531 -10.58 -20.67 -7.82
N MET A 532 -11.09 -19.75 -7.00
CA MET A 532 -10.38 -18.55 -6.59
C MET A 532 -9.00 -18.83 -5.97
N PRO A 533 -8.00 -18.01 -6.26
CA PRO A 533 -6.68 -18.14 -5.64
C PRO A 533 -6.63 -17.59 -4.21
N PHE A 534 -7.53 -16.69 -3.85
CA PHE A 534 -7.69 -16.10 -2.52
C PHE A 534 -9.14 -15.68 -2.32
N LYS A 535 -9.58 -15.67 -1.05
CA LYS A 535 -10.96 -15.31 -0.69
C LYS A 535 -11.16 -13.81 -0.54
N HIS A 536 -10.17 -13.12 0.00
CA HIS A 536 -10.21 -11.69 0.29
C HIS A 536 -8.95 -11.02 -0.19
N VAL A 537 -9.08 -9.79 -0.69
CA VAL A 537 -7.93 -8.95 -1.06
C VAL A 537 -8.02 -7.64 -0.27
N TYR A 538 -7.00 -7.40 0.55
CA TYR A 538 -6.86 -6.16 1.30
C TYR A 538 -5.83 -5.27 0.59
N PHE A 539 -6.30 -4.10 0.12
CA PHE A 539 -5.43 -3.14 -0.54
C PHE A 539 -4.89 -2.12 0.46
N THR A 540 -3.57 -2.05 0.56
CA THR A 540 -2.90 -1.10 1.44
C THR A 540 -2.82 0.28 0.79
N GLY A 541 -2.74 1.33 1.62
CA GLY A 541 -2.44 2.67 1.13
C GLY A 541 -0.96 2.82 0.75
N ILE A 542 -0.67 3.88 0.02
CA ILE A 542 0.71 4.28 -0.31
C ILE A 542 1.28 5.07 0.86
N VAL A 543 2.52 4.75 1.26
CA VAL A 543 3.21 5.48 2.33
C VAL A 543 3.85 6.74 1.72
N ARG A 544 3.44 7.91 2.23
CA ARG A 544 3.93 9.23 1.81
C ARG A 544 4.64 9.92 2.96
N ASP A 545 5.44 10.94 2.66
CA ASP A 545 6.06 11.77 3.69
C ASP A 545 5.03 12.70 4.37
N LYS A 546 5.46 13.47 5.36
CA LYS A 546 4.60 14.41 6.10
C LYS A 546 3.92 15.45 5.21
N LEU A 547 4.54 15.78 4.08
CA LEU A 547 4.02 16.76 3.12
C LEU A 547 3.12 16.13 2.05
N GLY A 548 2.85 14.83 2.15
CA GLY A 548 2.03 14.10 1.21
C GLY A 548 2.75 13.69 -0.08
N ARG A 549 4.06 13.83 -0.13
CA ARG A 549 4.87 13.46 -1.29
C ARG A 549 5.18 11.96 -1.27
N LYS A 550 5.19 11.35 -2.45
CA LYS A 550 5.61 9.97 -2.58
C LYS A 550 7.08 9.84 -2.16
N MET A 551 7.40 8.82 -1.36
CA MET A 551 8.75 8.55 -0.90
C MET A 551 9.64 8.07 -2.05
N SER A 552 10.82 8.66 -2.19
CA SER A 552 11.82 8.25 -3.18
C SER A 552 13.23 8.47 -2.66
N LYS A 553 14.19 7.72 -3.18
CA LYS A 553 15.61 7.89 -2.85
C LYS A 553 16.13 9.26 -3.28
N SER A 554 15.65 9.76 -4.43
CA SER A 554 16.10 11.05 -4.97
C SER A 554 15.66 12.25 -4.12
N LEU A 555 14.50 12.16 -3.44
CA LEU A 555 14.02 13.21 -2.53
C LEU A 555 14.62 13.11 -1.12
N GLY A 556 15.25 11.98 -0.78
CA GLY A 556 15.81 11.77 0.56
C GLY A 556 14.75 11.71 1.67
N ASN A 557 13.50 11.49 1.33
CA ASN A 557 12.36 11.46 2.26
C ASN A 557 11.92 10.05 2.67
N SER A 558 12.67 9.02 2.25
CA SER A 558 12.38 7.62 2.59
C SER A 558 13.35 7.17 3.70
N PRO A 559 12.86 6.99 4.93
CA PRO A 559 13.72 6.50 6.01
C PRO A 559 14.08 5.04 5.79
N ASP A 560 15.27 4.64 6.28
CA ASP A 560 15.69 3.24 6.28
C ASP A 560 14.89 2.50 7.37
N PRO A 561 14.11 1.46 7.01
CA PRO A 561 13.36 0.70 7.98
C PRO A 561 14.21 0.10 9.11
N LEU A 562 15.42 -0.35 8.82
CA LEU A 562 16.32 -0.92 9.83
C LEU A 562 16.78 0.12 10.85
N ASP A 563 17.05 1.34 10.40
CA ASP A 563 17.41 2.45 11.30
C ASP A 563 16.26 2.80 12.24
N LEU A 564 15.01 2.77 11.73
CA LEU A 564 13.83 3.00 12.56
C LEU A 564 13.64 1.90 13.59
N ILE A 565 13.87 0.64 13.20
CA ILE A 565 13.78 -0.51 14.11
C ILE A 565 14.86 -0.39 15.20
N ASP A 566 16.07 -0.01 14.85
CA ASP A 566 17.16 0.19 15.81
C ASP A 566 16.83 1.30 16.81
N LYS A 567 16.18 2.36 16.35
CA LYS A 567 15.82 3.52 17.17
C LYS A 567 14.60 3.29 18.06
N PHE A 568 13.54 2.68 17.52
CA PHE A 568 12.25 2.58 18.20
C PHE A 568 11.86 1.16 18.60
N GLY A 569 12.61 0.14 18.14
CA GLY A 569 12.22 -1.25 18.25
C GLY A 569 11.24 -1.66 17.16
N ALA A 570 11.18 -2.94 16.84
CA ALA A 570 10.27 -3.48 15.84
C ALA A 570 8.80 -3.25 16.23
N ASP A 571 8.45 -3.49 17.51
CA ASP A 571 7.07 -3.24 18.00
C ASP A 571 6.66 -1.77 17.87
N GLY A 572 7.58 -0.85 18.14
CA GLY A 572 7.33 0.58 17.99
C GLY A 572 7.07 0.98 16.55
N VAL A 573 7.88 0.46 15.60
CA VAL A 573 7.69 0.71 14.16
C VAL A 573 6.37 0.10 13.67
N ARG A 574 6.08 -1.14 14.03
CA ARG A 574 4.84 -1.83 13.65
C ARG A 574 3.62 -1.04 14.12
N MET A 575 3.61 -0.60 15.37
CA MET A 575 2.53 0.20 15.91
C MET A 575 2.42 1.55 15.20
N GLY A 576 3.53 2.23 14.97
CA GLY A 576 3.56 3.51 14.26
C GLY A 576 2.97 3.44 12.87
N MET A 577 3.30 2.38 12.13
CA MET A 577 2.72 2.13 10.81
C MET A 577 1.21 1.91 10.88
N MET A 578 0.75 1.14 11.87
CA MET A 578 -0.67 0.79 11.98
C MET A 578 -1.53 1.94 12.50
N LEU A 579 -1.01 2.83 13.31
CA LEU A 579 -1.76 3.99 13.84
C LEU A 579 -2.23 4.94 12.76
N SER A 580 -1.55 4.97 11.62
CA SER A 580 -1.81 5.90 10.53
C SER A 580 -2.46 5.25 9.30
N ALA A 581 -2.88 3.98 9.38
CA ALA A 581 -3.20 3.16 8.21
C ALA A 581 -4.67 2.71 8.10
N PRO A 582 -5.65 3.61 7.82
CA PRO A 582 -6.97 3.16 7.42
C PRO A 582 -6.91 2.47 6.06
N ALA A 583 -7.74 1.43 5.86
CA ALA A 583 -7.75 0.62 4.64
C ALA A 583 -7.91 1.50 3.38
N GLY A 584 -7.01 1.31 2.41
CA GLY A 584 -7.09 1.92 1.09
C GLY A 584 -6.75 3.40 0.99
N ASN A 585 -6.44 4.06 2.10
CA ASN A 585 -6.05 5.47 2.10
C ASN A 585 -4.52 5.60 2.20
N ASP A 586 -3.99 6.64 1.57
CA ASP A 586 -2.58 6.96 1.68
C ASP A 586 -2.20 7.30 3.12
N ILE A 587 -1.00 6.91 3.51
CA ILE A 587 -0.48 7.09 4.86
C ILE A 587 0.57 8.19 4.85
N LEU A 588 0.38 9.20 5.69
CA LEU A 588 1.37 10.23 5.94
C LEU A 588 2.27 9.73 7.07
N PHE A 589 3.44 9.21 6.71
CA PHE A 589 4.37 8.65 7.69
C PHE A 589 5.11 9.74 8.44
N ASP A 590 5.15 9.61 9.77
CA ASP A 590 5.89 10.48 10.67
C ASP A 590 6.60 9.61 11.73
N GLU A 591 7.88 9.86 11.97
CA GLU A 591 8.65 9.16 13.00
C GLU A 591 8.03 9.32 14.41
N SER A 592 7.28 10.40 14.66
CA SER A 592 6.59 10.60 15.94
C SER A 592 5.58 9.48 16.23
N LEU A 593 5.06 8.82 15.20
CA LEU A 593 4.16 7.67 15.37
C LEU A 593 4.92 6.45 15.90
N CYS A 594 6.14 6.26 15.44
CA CYS A 594 7.02 5.20 15.96
C CYS A 594 7.43 5.49 17.41
N GLU A 595 7.67 6.75 17.75
CA GLU A 595 7.93 7.19 19.11
C GLU A 595 6.72 6.93 20.02
N GLN A 596 5.52 7.19 19.55
CA GLN A 596 4.28 6.86 20.25
C GLN A 596 4.20 5.36 20.52
N GLY A 597 4.57 4.53 19.55
CA GLY A 597 4.64 3.07 19.71
C GLY A 597 5.64 2.66 20.78
N ARG A 598 6.82 3.24 20.77
CA ARG A 598 7.86 3.00 21.78
C ARG A 598 7.37 3.41 23.18
N ASN A 599 6.73 4.56 23.29
CA ASN A 599 6.18 5.05 24.54
C ASN A 599 5.09 4.11 25.08
N PHE A 600 4.29 3.54 24.21
CA PHE A 600 3.30 2.53 24.59
C PHE A 600 3.98 1.26 25.10
N ASN A 601 5.04 0.80 24.45
CA ASN A 601 5.82 -0.34 24.93
C ASN A 601 6.36 -0.08 26.34
N ASN A 602 6.88 1.12 26.59
CA ASN A 602 7.38 1.51 27.90
C ASN A 602 6.26 1.54 28.93
N LYS A 603 5.08 1.99 28.55
CA LYS A 603 3.89 2.00 29.43
C LYS A 603 3.48 0.59 29.84
N ILE A 604 3.44 -0.34 28.89
CA ILE A 604 3.12 -1.75 29.14
C ILE A 604 4.17 -2.35 30.08
N TRP A 605 5.44 -2.11 29.80
CA TRP A 605 6.56 -2.61 30.59
C TRP A 605 6.49 -2.12 32.03
N ASN A 606 6.28 -0.81 32.21
CA ASN A 606 6.21 -0.21 33.56
C ASN A 606 4.99 -0.69 34.32
N ALA A 607 3.84 -0.84 33.68
CA ALA A 607 2.64 -1.39 34.32
C ALA A 607 2.87 -2.83 34.78
N PHE A 608 3.52 -3.63 33.96
CA PHE A 608 3.86 -5.01 34.32
C PHE A 608 4.82 -5.08 35.51
N ARG A 609 5.85 -4.24 35.50
CA ARG A 609 6.81 -4.16 36.63
C ARG A 609 6.10 -3.75 37.94
N LEU A 610 5.19 -2.81 37.86
CA LEU A 610 4.40 -2.38 39.00
C LEU A 610 3.65 -3.55 39.61
N VAL A 611 2.93 -4.30 38.80
CA VAL A 611 2.12 -5.45 39.24
C VAL A 611 3.00 -6.57 39.79
N LYS A 612 4.09 -6.91 39.14
CA LYS A 612 5.01 -7.98 39.58
C LYS A 612 5.79 -7.58 40.84
N GLY A 613 5.88 -6.29 41.14
CA GLY A 613 6.49 -5.79 42.36
C GLY A 613 5.57 -5.81 43.58
N TRP A 614 4.30 -6.06 43.41
CA TRP A 614 3.38 -6.18 44.52
C TRP A 614 3.64 -7.45 45.31
N GLU A 615 3.62 -7.33 46.62
CA GLU A 615 3.70 -8.49 47.55
C GLU A 615 2.29 -8.98 47.85
N THR A 616 2.09 -10.30 47.76
CA THR A 616 0.81 -10.92 48.10
C THR A 616 0.77 -11.35 49.55
N ALA A 617 -0.44 -11.36 50.11
CA ALA A 617 -0.69 -11.88 51.45
C ALA A 617 -2.04 -12.58 51.50
N ASP A 618 -2.20 -13.46 52.47
CA ASP A 618 -3.47 -14.14 52.72
C ASP A 618 -4.40 -13.21 53.54
N ILE A 619 -4.96 -12.25 52.83
CA ILE A 619 -5.92 -11.26 53.37
C ILE A 619 -7.20 -11.31 52.53
N GLU A 620 -8.28 -10.82 53.13
CA GLU A 620 -9.57 -10.74 52.45
C GLU A 620 -9.51 -9.74 51.29
N GLN A 621 -10.14 -10.09 50.16
CA GLN A 621 -10.25 -9.20 49.02
C GLN A 621 -11.08 -7.97 49.38
N PRO A 622 -10.55 -6.76 49.28
CA PRO A 622 -11.35 -5.54 49.44
C PRO A 622 -12.53 -5.52 48.47
N LYS A 623 -13.67 -5.01 48.94
CA LYS A 623 -14.87 -4.97 48.10
C LYS A 623 -14.67 -4.08 46.83
N SER A 624 -13.91 -3.01 46.94
CA SER A 624 -13.55 -2.17 45.79
C SER A 624 -12.78 -2.97 44.76
N ALA A 625 -11.89 -3.84 45.18
CA ALA A 625 -11.13 -4.71 44.25
C ALA A 625 -12.03 -5.80 43.63
N GLU A 626 -12.95 -6.38 44.41
CA GLU A 626 -13.92 -7.34 43.86
C GLU A 626 -14.77 -6.72 42.75
N ILE A 627 -15.26 -5.51 42.98
CA ILE A 627 -16.03 -4.75 41.97
C ILE A 627 -15.16 -4.47 40.73
N ALA A 628 -13.93 -4.01 40.94
CA ALA A 628 -13.00 -3.72 39.88
C ALA A 628 -12.71 -4.93 39.01
N VAL A 629 -12.51 -6.10 39.59
CA VAL A 629 -12.28 -7.36 38.89
C VAL A 629 -13.48 -7.72 38.00
N LYS A 630 -14.68 -7.66 38.55
CA LYS A 630 -15.93 -7.95 37.83
C LYS A 630 -16.13 -6.96 36.66
N TRP A 631 -15.87 -5.69 36.91
CA TRP A 631 -15.98 -4.65 35.90
C TRP A 631 -15.02 -4.88 34.75
N PHE A 632 -13.72 -5.11 35.05
CA PHE A 632 -12.74 -5.27 34.03
C PHE A 632 -12.96 -6.54 33.20
N ASP A 633 -13.44 -7.62 33.83
CA ASP A 633 -13.86 -8.82 33.12
C ASP A 633 -14.96 -8.49 32.10
N ALA A 634 -15.97 -7.71 32.52
CA ALA A 634 -17.06 -7.27 31.62
C ALA A 634 -16.53 -6.37 30.47
N LYS A 635 -15.63 -5.44 30.80
CA LYS A 635 -15.03 -4.51 29.86
C LYS A 635 -14.17 -5.23 28.82
N LEU A 636 -13.41 -6.20 29.26
CA LEU A 636 -12.57 -7.03 28.39
C LEU A 636 -13.41 -7.79 27.39
N LYS A 637 -14.54 -8.35 27.80
CA LYS A 637 -15.49 -9.07 26.93
C LYS A 637 -16.11 -8.14 25.90
N GLU A 638 -16.55 -6.96 26.33
CA GLU A 638 -17.14 -5.93 25.46
C GLU A 638 -16.15 -5.48 24.39
N VAL A 639 -14.93 -5.16 24.79
CA VAL A 639 -13.88 -4.66 23.88
C VAL A 639 -13.42 -5.75 22.92
N ASN A 640 -13.30 -6.99 23.39
CA ASN A 640 -12.93 -8.11 22.53
C ASN A 640 -13.98 -8.35 21.44
N GLU A 641 -15.27 -8.24 21.77
CA GLU A 641 -16.35 -8.35 20.77
C GLU A 641 -16.25 -7.28 19.70
N GLU A 642 -16.00 -6.03 20.11
CA GLU A 642 -15.79 -4.92 19.18
C GLU A 642 -14.58 -5.17 18.29
N MET A 643 -13.47 -5.62 18.86
CA MET A 643 -12.24 -5.93 18.14
C MET A 643 -12.43 -7.04 17.12
N GLN A 644 -13.22 -8.08 17.45
CA GLN A 644 -13.56 -9.15 16.50
C GLN A 644 -14.32 -8.60 15.29
N LYS A 645 -15.27 -7.70 15.49
CA LYS A 645 -16.00 -7.04 14.39
C LYS A 645 -15.07 -6.21 13.52
N GLN A 646 -14.17 -5.48 14.15
CA GLN A 646 -13.20 -4.64 13.41
C GLN A 646 -12.29 -5.49 12.53
N PHE A 647 -11.78 -6.61 13.04
CA PHE A 647 -10.99 -7.54 12.22
C PHE A 647 -11.80 -8.16 11.09
N LYS A 648 -13.04 -8.51 11.32
CA LYS A 648 -13.93 -9.08 10.30
C LYS A 648 -14.11 -8.12 9.13
N ASP A 649 -14.18 -6.82 9.42
CA ASP A 649 -14.34 -5.76 8.42
C ASP A 649 -12.99 -5.23 7.91
N TYR A 650 -11.88 -5.85 8.26
CA TYR A 650 -10.51 -5.46 7.92
C TYR A 650 -10.14 -4.05 8.39
N ARG A 651 -10.75 -3.58 9.47
CA ARG A 651 -10.42 -2.31 10.14
C ARG A 651 -9.32 -2.55 11.19
N ILE A 652 -8.15 -2.91 10.71
CA ILE A 652 -7.03 -3.39 11.54
C ILE A 652 -6.46 -2.26 12.42
N SER A 653 -6.31 -1.05 11.88
CA SER A 653 -5.85 0.11 12.66
C SER A 653 -6.81 0.45 13.78
N GLU A 654 -8.12 0.37 13.53
CA GLU A 654 -9.13 0.61 14.56
C GLU A 654 -9.06 -0.46 15.65
N ALA A 655 -8.81 -1.72 15.27
CA ALA A 655 -8.63 -2.81 16.23
C ALA A 655 -7.44 -2.54 17.15
N LEU A 656 -6.34 -2.03 16.63
CA LEU A 656 -5.18 -1.63 17.44
C LEU A 656 -5.54 -0.49 18.40
N MET A 657 -6.23 0.55 17.92
CA MET A 657 -6.65 1.67 18.76
C MET A 657 -7.59 1.22 19.88
N THR A 658 -8.47 0.28 19.58
CA THR A 658 -9.41 -0.29 20.55
C THR A 658 -8.66 -0.97 21.71
N VAL A 659 -7.68 -1.83 21.43
CA VAL A 659 -6.90 -2.50 22.46
C VAL A 659 -5.91 -1.54 23.15
N TYR A 660 -5.39 -0.58 22.41
CA TYR A 660 -4.54 0.49 22.98
C TYR A 660 -5.29 1.25 24.08
N LYS A 661 -6.52 1.70 23.80
CA LYS A 661 -7.36 2.41 24.76
C LYS A 661 -7.76 1.52 25.92
N LEU A 662 -8.06 0.25 25.65
CA LEU A 662 -8.37 -0.71 26.71
C LEU A 662 -7.20 -0.82 27.69
N PHE A 663 -5.98 -0.93 27.21
CA PHE A 663 -4.81 -1.05 28.06
C PHE A 663 -4.49 0.27 28.78
N TRP A 664 -4.38 1.36 28.02
CA TRP A 664 -3.90 2.65 28.55
C TRP A 664 -4.93 3.29 29.49
N ASP A 665 -6.17 3.43 29.03
CA ASP A 665 -7.21 4.14 29.78
C ASP A 665 -7.90 3.23 30.80
N GLU A 666 -8.42 2.10 30.35
CA GLU A 666 -9.25 1.26 31.23
C GLU A 666 -8.43 0.44 32.24
N PHE A 667 -7.39 -0.24 31.72
CA PHE A 667 -6.59 -1.10 32.57
C PHE A 667 -5.60 -0.29 33.43
N SER A 668 -4.74 0.49 32.80
CA SER A 668 -3.66 1.19 33.52
C SER A 668 -4.18 2.36 34.35
N SER A 669 -5.03 3.21 33.77
CA SER A 669 -5.50 4.43 34.45
C SER A 669 -6.60 4.16 35.47
N TRP A 670 -7.46 3.16 35.25
CA TRP A 670 -8.59 2.88 36.17
C TRP A 670 -8.42 1.58 36.94
N TYR A 671 -8.34 0.44 36.28
CA TYR A 671 -8.33 -0.85 36.94
C TYR A 671 -7.17 -1.00 37.94
N LEU A 672 -5.94 -0.70 37.50
CA LEU A 672 -4.75 -0.84 38.34
C LEU A 672 -4.85 0.09 39.56
N GLU A 673 -5.37 1.28 39.40
CA GLU A 673 -5.59 2.21 40.51
C GLU A 673 -6.68 1.73 41.48
N MET A 674 -7.73 1.06 40.96
CA MET A 674 -8.81 0.50 41.79
C MET A 674 -8.32 -0.67 42.66
N VAL A 675 -7.39 -1.49 42.16
CA VAL A 675 -6.90 -2.66 42.91
C VAL A 675 -5.56 -2.45 43.59
N LYS A 676 -4.86 -1.39 43.25
CA LYS A 676 -3.54 -1.07 43.83
C LYS A 676 -3.61 -1.04 45.34
N PRO A 677 -2.73 -1.82 46.07
CA PRO A 677 -2.70 -1.75 47.51
C PRO A 677 -2.18 -0.39 48.01
N ALA A 678 -2.52 -0.01 49.20
CA ALA A 678 -1.95 1.16 49.84
C ALA A 678 -0.42 1.01 49.95
N TYR A 679 0.29 2.13 49.91
CA TYR A 679 1.76 2.13 49.92
C TYR A 679 2.31 1.29 51.08
N GLY A 680 3.21 0.37 50.78
CA GLY A 680 3.82 -0.52 51.76
C GLY A 680 2.93 -1.66 52.22
N GLN A 681 1.71 -1.77 51.74
CA GLN A 681 0.79 -2.84 52.12
C GLN A 681 0.77 -3.93 51.01
N PRO A 682 0.48 -5.20 51.40
CA PRO A 682 0.35 -6.27 50.44
C PRO A 682 -1.03 -6.23 49.73
N ILE A 683 -1.08 -6.86 48.52
CA ILE A 683 -2.31 -7.13 47.81
C ILE A 683 -2.86 -8.53 48.20
N ASP A 684 -4.18 -8.69 48.21
CA ASP A 684 -4.78 -9.99 48.38
C ASP A 684 -4.54 -10.88 47.16
N GLN A 685 -4.50 -12.20 47.39
CA GLN A 685 -4.18 -13.18 46.34
C GLN A 685 -5.20 -13.18 45.21
N LYS A 686 -6.50 -13.03 45.50
CA LYS A 686 -7.56 -13.06 44.48
C LYS A 686 -7.42 -11.90 43.46
N SER A 687 -7.17 -10.70 43.95
CA SER A 687 -6.97 -9.52 43.10
C SER A 687 -5.68 -9.63 42.30
N TYR A 688 -4.60 -10.12 42.89
CA TYR A 688 -3.34 -10.34 42.21
C TYR A 688 -3.48 -11.34 41.07
N ASP A 689 -4.10 -12.48 41.34
CA ASP A 689 -4.29 -13.54 40.34
C ASP A 689 -5.19 -13.05 39.19
N ALA A 690 -6.25 -12.29 39.53
CA ALA A 690 -7.13 -11.68 38.55
C ALA A 690 -6.36 -10.67 37.65
N THR A 691 -5.49 -9.87 38.26
CA THR A 691 -4.68 -8.89 37.53
C THR A 691 -3.71 -9.56 36.55
N LEU A 692 -3.07 -10.66 36.97
CA LEU A 692 -2.21 -11.44 36.09
C LEU A 692 -3.01 -12.09 34.96
N ARG A 693 -4.21 -12.58 35.24
CA ARG A 693 -5.11 -13.15 34.24
C ARG A 693 -5.51 -12.07 33.19
N PHE A 694 -5.77 -10.85 33.65
CA PHE A 694 -6.07 -9.74 32.76
C PHE A 694 -4.86 -9.34 31.92
N PHE A 695 -3.67 -9.31 32.51
CA PHE A 695 -2.44 -9.10 31.75
C PHE A 695 -2.24 -10.16 30.68
N ASP A 696 -2.47 -11.41 30.99
CA ASP A 696 -2.39 -12.52 30.05
C ASP A 696 -3.31 -12.27 28.84
N ALA A 697 -4.57 -11.92 29.10
CA ALA A 697 -5.54 -11.62 28.04
C ALA A 697 -5.14 -10.40 27.20
N LEU A 698 -4.71 -9.32 27.85
CA LEU A 698 -4.29 -8.10 27.17
C LEU A 698 -3.05 -8.33 26.29
N LEU A 699 -2.07 -9.09 26.78
CA LEU A 699 -0.88 -9.44 26.01
C LEU A 699 -1.24 -10.28 24.79
N LYS A 700 -2.19 -11.21 24.92
CA LYS A 700 -2.70 -12.00 23.81
C LYS A 700 -3.42 -11.14 22.76
N MET A 701 -4.22 -10.16 23.20
CA MET A 701 -4.89 -9.22 22.30
C MET A 701 -3.88 -8.32 21.55
N LEU A 702 -2.79 -7.95 22.21
CA LEU A 702 -1.74 -7.11 21.63
C LEU A 702 -0.73 -7.88 20.79
N HIS A 703 -0.57 -9.17 21.03
CA HIS A 703 0.49 -9.96 20.40
C HIS A 703 0.57 -9.84 18.88
N PRO A 704 -0.54 -9.90 18.11
CA PRO A 704 -0.45 -9.75 16.66
C PRO A 704 0.19 -8.43 16.22
N PHE A 705 -0.02 -7.36 17.00
CA PHE A 705 0.53 -6.03 16.70
C PHE A 705 1.95 -5.84 17.20
N MET A 706 2.25 -6.35 18.39
CA MET A 706 3.52 -6.15 19.10
C MET A 706 4.06 -7.50 19.63
N PRO A 707 4.60 -8.34 18.74
CA PRO A 707 4.92 -9.71 19.10
C PRO A 707 6.06 -9.86 20.08
N PHE A 708 7.03 -8.94 20.11
CA PHE A 708 8.24 -9.11 20.93
C PHE A 708 8.03 -8.77 22.39
N ILE A 709 7.48 -7.61 22.70
CA ILE A 709 7.22 -7.23 24.10
C ILE A 709 6.18 -8.15 24.72
N THR A 710 5.19 -8.55 23.96
CA THR A 710 4.14 -9.44 24.47
C THR A 710 4.68 -10.83 24.79
N GLU A 711 5.56 -11.37 23.97
CA GLU A 711 6.23 -12.65 24.29
C GLU A 711 7.10 -12.52 25.53
N GLU A 712 7.91 -11.46 25.62
CA GLU A 712 8.79 -11.24 26.78
C GLU A 712 7.98 -11.19 28.08
N LEU A 713 6.94 -10.37 28.13
CA LEU A 713 6.15 -10.22 29.37
C LEU A 713 5.30 -11.45 29.65
N TRP A 714 4.75 -12.11 28.64
CA TRP A 714 3.98 -13.33 28.83
C TRP A 714 4.82 -14.44 29.44
N GLN A 715 6.10 -14.55 29.08
CA GLN A 715 7.02 -15.51 29.65
C GLN A 715 7.28 -15.24 31.13
N HIS A 716 7.06 -14.01 31.60
CA HIS A 716 7.26 -13.60 33.01
C HIS A 716 5.99 -13.62 33.86
N ILE A 717 4.82 -13.81 33.26
CA ILE A 717 3.56 -13.87 34.07
C ILE A 717 3.60 -15.08 35.01
N TYR A 718 3.94 -16.23 34.46
CA TYR A 718 4.05 -17.50 35.16
C TYR A 718 5.34 -18.19 34.74
N ASP A 719 5.76 -19.20 35.51
CA ASP A 719 6.87 -20.05 35.09
C ASP A 719 6.45 -20.89 33.88
N ARG A 720 7.22 -20.77 32.79
CA ARG A 720 6.93 -21.45 31.53
C ARG A 720 7.96 -22.52 31.25
N LYS A 721 7.52 -23.60 30.60
CA LYS A 721 8.40 -24.62 30.07
C LYS A 721 9.08 -24.16 28.79
N ASP A 722 10.26 -24.67 28.51
CA ASP A 722 10.93 -24.40 27.23
C ASP A 722 10.05 -24.91 26.10
N GLY A 723 9.90 -24.08 25.08
CA GLY A 723 9.03 -24.30 23.92
C GLY A 723 7.63 -23.71 24.02
N GLU A 724 7.21 -23.26 25.21
CA GLU A 724 5.94 -22.53 25.34
C GLU A 724 6.07 -21.11 24.79
N SER A 725 5.04 -20.66 24.07
CA SER A 725 4.98 -19.32 23.49
C SER A 725 3.56 -18.78 23.47
N ILE A 726 3.43 -17.50 23.70
CA ILE A 726 2.17 -16.75 23.54
C ILE A 726 1.57 -16.96 22.14
N MET A 727 2.43 -17.18 21.16
CA MET A 727 2.05 -17.37 19.77
C MET A 727 1.10 -18.55 19.56
N ARG A 728 1.20 -19.58 20.38
CA ARG A 728 0.38 -20.80 20.31
C ARG A 728 -0.84 -20.77 21.21
N GLU A 729 -0.99 -19.70 21.99
CA GLU A 729 -2.08 -19.59 22.95
C GLU A 729 -3.36 -19.14 22.26
N LYS A 730 -4.47 -19.77 22.63
CA LYS A 730 -5.81 -19.34 22.19
C LYS A 730 -6.29 -18.17 23.04
N LEU A 731 -6.90 -17.20 22.42
CA LEU A 731 -7.64 -16.15 23.07
C LEU A 731 -9.13 -16.44 22.90
N ASP A 732 -9.71 -17.06 23.92
CA ASP A 732 -11.11 -17.46 23.93
C ASP A 732 -11.85 -16.62 24.99
N ILE A 733 -12.40 -15.47 24.57
CA ILE A 733 -13.13 -14.56 25.42
C ILE A 733 -14.57 -14.55 24.94
N PRO A 734 -15.53 -15.02 25.79
CA PRO A 734 -16.94 -15.04 25.42
C PRO A 734 -17.52 -13.64 25.32
N ALA A 735 -18.62 -13.51 24.59
CA ALA A 735 -19.36 -12.24 24.52
C ALA A 735 -19.92 -11.87 25.92
N PRO A 736 -20.04 -10.56 26.22
CA PRO A 736 -20.58 -10.13 27.50
C PRO A 736 -22.06 -10.49 27.62
N THR A 737 -22.46 -10.87 28.85
CA THR A 737 -23.86 -11.05 29.19
C THR A 737 -24.56 -9.71 29.32
N ALA A 738 -25.89 -9.69 29.36
CA ALA A 738 -26.68 -8.47 29.59
C ALA A 738 -26.30 -7.81 30.94
N GLU A 739 -26.09 -8.62 31.99
CA GLU A 739 -25.64 -8.16 33.31
C GLU A 739 -24.25 -7.51 33.24
N GLU A 740 -23.32 -8.10 32.49
CA GLU A 740 -21.99 -7.56 32.32
C GLU A 740 -22.01 -6.24 31.51
N GLN A 741 -22.85 -6.14 30.47
CA GLN A 741 -23.06 -4.91 29.71
C GLN A 741 -23.58 -3.77 30.60
N LYS A 742 -24.52 -4.09 31.52
CA LYS A 742 -25.05 -3.12 32.47
C LYS A 742 -23.95 -2.68 33.46
N LEU A 743 -23.17 -3.63 33.98
CA LEU A 743 -22.06 -3.32 34.88
C LEU A 743 -21.03 -2.38 34.20
N ALA A 744 -20.67 -2.63 32.97
CA ALA A 744 -19.75 -1.77 32.23
C ALA A 744 -20.31 -0.34 32.07
N ALA A 745 -21.61 -0.21 31.75
CA ALA A 745 -22.28 1.09 31.65
C ALA A 745 -22.35 1.82 32.97
N ASP A 746 -22.68 1.10 34.05
CA ASP A 746 -22.73 1.68 35.39
C ASP A 746 -21.37 2.21 35.87
N ILE A 747 -20.29 1.50 35.57
CA ILE A 747 -18.94 1.94 35.95
C ILE A 747 -18.52 3.17 35.13
N GLU A 748 -18.98 3.33 33.90
CA GLU A 748 -18.74 4.58 33.14
C GLU A 748 -19.35 5.79 33.87
N ALA A 749 -20.55 5.64 34.44
CA ALA A 749 -21.16 6.66 35.29
C ALA A 749 -20.37 6.89 36.58
N VAL A 750 -19.91 5.82 37.22
CA VAL A 750 -19.06 5.90 38.43
C VAL A 750 -17.76 6.65 38.12
N LYS A 751 -17.13 6.42 36.97
CA LYS A 751 -15.95 7.18 36.52
C LYS A 751 -16.26 8.68 36.45
N GLN A 752 -17.43 9.05 35.92
CA GLN A 752 -17.85 10.45 35.81
C GLN A 752 -18.06 11.06 37.21
N ILE A 753 -18.60 10.32 38.14
CA ILE A 753 -18.75 10.76 39.57
C ILE A 753 -17.36 11.02 40.14
N ILE A 754 -16.43 10.10 40.01
CA ILE A 754 -15.06 10.24 40.49
C ILE A 754 -14.38 11.45 39.85
N ALA A 755 -14.52 11.62 38.54
CA ALA A 755 -13.99 12.76 37.80
C ALA A 755 -14.60 14.07 38.29
N GLY A 756 -15.87 14.08 38.60
CA GLY A 756 -16.56 15.26 39.18
C GLY A 756 -15.97 15.67 40.52
N VAL A 757 -15.70 14.71 41.41
CA VAL A 757 -15.03 14.98 42.69
C VAL A 757 -13.62 15.51 42.49
N ARG A 758 -12.88 14.93 41.56
CA ARG A 758 -11.52 15.38 41.23
C ARG A 758 -11.52 16.81 40.65
N THR A 759 -12.50 17.13 39.84
CA THR A 759 -12.68 18.47 39.33
C THR A 759 -12.95 19.47 40.45
N VAL A 760 -13.78 19.14 41.42
CA VAL A 760 -14.03 19.98 42.60
C VAL A 760 -12.72 20.20 43.38
N ARG A 761 -11.91 19.17 43.60
CA ARG A 761 -10.60 19.30 44.23
C ARG A 761 -9.70 20.29 43.54
N ASN A 762 -9.58 20.17 42.21
CA ASN A 762 -8.76 21.07 41.39
C ASN A 762 -9.25 22.51 41.44
N GLN A 763 -10.55 22.72 41.31
CA GLN A 763 -11.15 24.03 41.28
C GLN A 763 -11.02 24.73 42.65
N LYS A 764 -11.10 23.96 43.73
CA LYS A 764 -11.07 24.50 45.11
C LYS A 764 -9.69 24.36 45.76
N ASN A 765 -8.68 23.87 44.98
CA ASN A 765 -7.31 23.69 45.46
C ASN A 765 -7.22 22.82 46.74
N ILE A 766 -7.95 21.73 46.75
CA ILE A 766 -7.96 20.77 47.83
C ILE A 766 -6.99 19.64 47.53
N ALA A 767 -6.08 19.34 48.43
CA ALA A 767 -5.09 18.27 48.27
C ALA A 767 -5.78 16.90 48.10
N GLN A 768 -5.16 16.04 47.29
CA GLN A 768 -5.66 14.68 47.01
C GLN A 768 -5.73 13.83 48.33
N LYS A 769 -4.84 14.09 49.26
CA LYS A 769 -4.80 13.37 50.57
C LYS A 769 -5.89 13.77 51.53
N GLU A 770 -6.56 14.92 51.33
CA GLU A 770 -7.69 15.34 52.17
C GLU A 770 -8.92 14.53 51.82
N GLN A 771 -9.52 13.88 52.81
CA GLN A 771 -10.78 13.17 52.61
C GLN A 771 -11.95 14.14 52.53
N LEU A 772 -12.83 13.89 51.58
CA LEU A 772 -14.06 14.63 51.38
C LEU A 772 -15.27 13.70 51.58
N SER A 773 -16.44 14.27 51.74
CA SER A 773 -17.71 13.54 51.72
C SER A 773 -18.41 13.81 50.39
N LEU A 774 -19.22 12.86 49.93
CA LEU A 774 -20.06 13.03 48.76
C LEU A 774 -21.53 12.92 49.15
N GLN A 775 -22.32 13.87 48.73
CA GLN A 775 -23.78 13.86 48.84
C GLN A 775 -24.42 13.51 47.53
N VAL A 776 -25.37 12.58 47.56
CA VAL A 776 -26.18 12.21 46.39
C VAL A 776 -27.58 12.75 46.60
N VAL A 777 -28.03 13.64 45.73
CA VAL A 777 -29.33 14.28 45.89
C VAL A 777 -30.44 13.37 45.34
N GLY A 778 -31.34 12.97 46.23
CA GLY A 778 -32.48 12.12 45.88
C GLY A 778 -32.21 10.62 46.03
N LYS A 779 -31.69 9.95 45.00
CA LYS A 779 -31.48 8.51 45.00
C LYS A 779 -30.10 8.17 44.47
N ASN A 780 -29.42 7.23 45.10
CA ASN A 780 -28.13 6.72 44.66
C ASN A 780 -28.32 5.44 43.83
N ASP A 781 -28.31 5.59 42.51
CA ASP A 781 -28.43 4.45 41.60
C ASP A 781 -27.16 3.61 41.53
N PHE A 782 -26.03 4.12 42.06
CA PHE A 782 -24.70 3.50 42.02
C PHE A 782 -24.21 3.07 43.37
N GLU A 783 -25.13 2.85 44.32
CA GLU A 783 -24.81 2.41 45.70
C GLU A 783 -23.97 1.14 45.73
N ALA A 784 -24.23 0.21 44.81
CA ALA A 784 -23.49 -1.05 44.70
C ALA A 784 -21.99 -0.83 44.47
N TYR A 785 -21.60 0.32 43.98
CA TYR A 785 -20.20 0.63 43.60
C TYR A 785 -19.58 1.68 44.53
N ASN A 786 -20.21 1.96 45.67
CA ASN A 786 -19.70 3.00 46.58
C ASN A 786 -18.27 2.76 47.05
N ASP A 787 -17.88 1.51 47.25
CA ASP A 787 -16.52 1.17 47.69
C ASP A 787 -15.47 1.62 46.67
N VAL A 788 -15.76 1.53 45.39
CA VAL A 788 -14.88 2.03 44.30
C VAL A 788 -14.83 3.57 44.35
N THR A 789 -15.97 4.22 44.44
CA THR A 789 -16.06 5.69 44.49
C THR A 789 -15.33 6.25 45.70
N LEU A 790 -15.51 5.62 46.87
CA LEU A 790 -14.83 6.00 48.12
C LEU A 790 -13.31 5.94 47.96
N LYS A 791 -12.80 4.83 47.43
CA LYS A 791 -11.36 4.64 47.21
C LYS A 791 -10.79 5.63 46.18
N MET A 792 -11.39 5.68 45.01
CA MET A 792 -10.84 6.42 43.86
C MET A 792 -10.94 7.93 44.01
N ALA A 793 -11.97 8.40 44.71
CA ALA A 793 -12.18 9.83 44.97
C ALA A 793 -11.65 10.26 46.37
N ASN A 794 -11.11 9.35 47.14
CA ASN A 794 -10.64 9.57 48.52
C ASN A 794 -11.73 10.22 49.38
N LEU A 795 -12.85 9.50 49.55
CA LEU A 795 -13.99 9.96 50.32
C LEU A 795 -14.09 9.18 51.63
N ASP A 796 -14.61 9.84 52.67
CA ASP A 796 -14.92 9.19 53.94
C ASP A 796 -16.30 8.54 53.95
N LYS A 797 -17.26 9.15 53.24
CA LYS A 797 -18.64 8.63 53.16
C LYS A 797 -19.36 9.15 51.91
N ILE A 798 -20.42 8.43 51.54
CA ILE A 798 -21.38 8.80 50.52
C ILE A 798 -22.77 8.75 51.19
N GLU A 799 -23.48 9.89 51.21
CA GLU A 799 -24.80 10.02 51.82
C GLU A 799 -25.84 10.38 50.75
N VAL A 800 -27.00 9.75 50.87
CA VAL A 800 -28.20 10.16 50.11
C VAL A 800 -28.91 11.24 50.93
N ILE A 801 -29.15 12.38 50.31
CA ILE A 801 -29.76 13.53 50.92
C ILE A 801 -30.93 14.07 50.07
N ALA A 802 -31.86 14.76 50.68
CA ALA A 802 -32.97 15.41 49.98
C ALA A 802 -32.55 16.74 49.33
N GLU A 803 -31.70 17.48 50.04
CA GLU A 803 -31.16 18.76 49.55
C GLU A 803 -29.69 18.86 49.88
N LYS A 804 -28.91 19.39 48.94
CA LYS A 804 -27.47 19.59 49.12
C LYS A 804 -27.18 20.64 50.17
N SER A 805 -26.06 20.49 50.90
CA SER A 805 -25.60 21.45 51.89
C SER A 805 -25.32 22.80 51.19
N ALA A 806 -25.58 23.92 51.95
CA ALA A 806 -25.38 25.27 51.44
C ALA A 806 -23.93 25.58 51.03
N ASP A 807 -22.95 24.91 51.64
CA ASP A 807 -21.51 25.06 51.42
C ASP A 807 -20.95 24.01 50.43
N ALA A 808 -21.81 23.29 49.73
CA ALA A 808 -21.41 22.21 48.83
C ALA A 808 -21.19 22.71 47.39
N SER A 809 -20.15 22.17 46.78
CA SER A 809 -19.94 22.32 45.32
C SER A 809 -20.60 21.13 44.65
N SER A 810 -21.48 21.42 43.68
CA SER A 810 -22.27 20.37 43.02
C SER A 810 -21.83 20.13 41.57
N PHE A 811 -22.16 18.95 41.08
CA PHE A 811 -22.00 18.60 39.66
C PHE A 811 -23.07 17.58 39.26
N MET A 812 -23.26 17.42 37.93
CA MET A 812 -24.25 16.51 37.40
C MET A 812 -23.53 15.35 36.67
N VAL A 813 -24.10 14.14 36.87
CA VAL A 813 -23.74 12.97 36.05
C VAL A 813 -25.06 12.43 35.49
N GLY A 814 -25.25 12.59 34.18
CA GLY A 814 -26.56 12.34 33.58
C GLY A 814 -27.60 13.29 34.15
N THR A 815 -28.66 12.73 34.73
CA THR A 815 -29.74 13.49 35.39
C THR A 815 -29.57 13.54 36.91
N ASP A 816 -28.55 12.87 37.45
CA ASP A 816 -28.33 12.79 38.89
C ASP A 816 -27.40 13.92 39.36
N GLU A 817 -27.77 14.52 40.54
CA GLU A 817 -26.97 15.57 41.14
C GLU A 817 -26.14 15.03 42.30
N PHE A 818 -24.87 15.43 42.31
CA PHE A 818 -23.89 15.09 43.34
C PHE A 818 -23.33 16.38 43.93
N ALA A 819 -23.01 16.37 45.20
CA ALA A 819 -22.49 17.55 45.89
C ALA A 819 -21.37 17.15 46.86
N VAL A 820 -20.35 18.01 46.93
CA VAL A 820 -19.25 17.85 47.89
C VAL A 820 -19.34 18.99 48.90
N PRO A 821 -19.67 18.69 50.16
CA PRO A 821 -19.69 19.75 51.19
C PRO A 821 -18.26 20.15 51.51
N LEU A 822 -17.99 21.40 51.53
CA LEU A 822 -16.63 21.93 51.65
C LEU A 822 -16.33 22.51 53.04
N GLY A 823 -17.34 22.92 53.80
CA GLY A 823 -17.15 23.40 55.19
C GLY A 823 -15.99 24.40 55.31
N ASP A 824 -15.15 24.14 56.31
CA ASP A 824 -13.98 24.97 56.59
C ASP A 824 -12.77 24.75 55.68
N LEU A 825 -12.87 23.83 54.72
CA LEU A 825 -11.79 23.51 53.77
C LEU A 825 -11.56 24.61 52.72
N ILE A 826 -12.46 25.60 52.64
CA ILE A 826 -12.37 26.71 51.71
C ILE A 826 -12.00 27.98 52.45
N ASP A 827 -10.92 28.62 52.04
CA ASP A 827 -10.69 30.03 52.31
C ASP A 827 -11.44 30.81 51.22
N VAL A 828 -12.63 31.32 51.55
CA VAL A 828 -13.48 31.99 50.57
C VAL A 828 -12.79 33.21 49.97
N ALA A 829 -12.00 33.94 50.77
CA ALA A 829 -11.25 35.11 50.25
C ALA A 829 -10.17 34.69 49.21
N ALA A 830 -9.42 33.59 49.50
CA ALA A 830 -8.43 33.02 48.61
C ALA A 830 -9.07 32.47 47.33
N GLU A 831 -10.25 31.82 47.45
CA GLU A 831 -11.00 31.30 46.29
C GLU A 831 -11.50 32.44 45.37
N ILE A 832 -12.00 33.52 45.95
CA ILE A 832 -12.43 34.73 45.19
C ILE A 832 -11.24 35.33 44.46
N GLU A 833 -10.11 35.48 45.14
CA GLU A 833 -8.89 36.04 44.55
C GLU A 833 -8.37 35.16 43.37
N LYS A 834 -8.37 33.86 43.54
CA LYS A 834 -7.97 32.90 42.52
C LYS A 834 -8.91 32.96 41.29
N ALA A 835 -10.22 32.97 41.53
CA ALA A 835 -11.23 33.04 40.50
C ALA A 835 -11.17 34.37 39.73
N GLU A 836 -10.94 35.49 40.43
CA GLU A 836 -10.75 36.79 39.81
C GLU A 836 -9.47 36.86 38.94
N ALA A 837 -8.40 36.22 39.40
CA ALA A 837 -7.15 36.11 38.61
C ALA A 837 -7.36 35.29 37.36
N GLN A 838 -8.05 34.15 37.43
CA GLN A 838 -8.41 33.31 36.27
C GLN A 838 -9.32 34.06 35.31
N LEU A 839 -10.31 34.82 35.84
CA LEU A 839 -11.22 35.63 35.03
C LEU A 839 -10.43 36.66 34.22
N LYS A 840 -9.51 37.39 34.88
CA LYS A 840 -8.66 38.36 34.23
C LYS A 840 -7.80 37.73 33.11
N HIS A 841 -7.23 36.57 33.39
CA HIS A 841 -6.44 35.81 32.41
C HIS A 841 -7.29 35.39 31.19
N LEU A 842 -8.48 34.85 31.43
CA LEU A 842 -9.40 34.45 30.35
C LEU A 842 -9.93 35.64 29.56
N GLU A 843 -10.22 36.78 30.21
CA GLU A 843 -10.60 38.00 29.53
C GLU A 843 -9.49 38.54 28.63
N GLY A 844 -8.21 38.48 29.10
CA GLY A 844 -7.05 38.83 28.29
C GLY A 844 -6.88 37.87 27.11
N PHE A 845 -7.03 36.58 27.33
CA PHE A 845 -6.97 35.58 26.29
C PHE A 845 -8.07 35.78 25.24
N LEU A 846 -9.32 36.02 25.69
CA LEU A 846 -10.46 36.28 24.80
C LEU A 846 -10.23 37.56 23.97
N MET A 847 -9.67 38.60 24.56
CA MET A 847 -9.34 39.84 23.85
C MET A 847 -8.33 39.58 22.75
N GLY A 848 -7.31 38.73 22.99
CA GLY A 848 -6.34 38.32 21.98
C GLY A 848 -6.97 37.51 20.84
N VAL A 849 -7.85 36.57 21.16
CA VAL A 849 -8.59 35.78 20.17
C VAL A 849 -9.51 36.65 19.32
N ARG A 850 -10.24 37.56 19.95
CA ARG A 850 -11.13 38.51 19.26
C ARG A 850 -10.37 39.47 18.36
N LYS A 851 -9.16 39.89 18.78
CA LYS A 851 -8.27 40.73 17.96
C LYS A 851 -7.87 40.02 16.69
N LYS A 852 -7.52 38.74 16.78
CA LYS A 852 -7.21 37.88 15.60
C LYS A 852 -8.44 37.76 14.68
N LEU A 853 -9.60 37.47 15.25
CA LEU A 853 -10.84 37.28 14.48
C LEU A 853 -11.34 38.60 13.85
N SER A 854 -10.99 39.77 14.42
CA SER A 854 -11.32 41.08 13.83
C SER A 854 -10.38 41.49 12.72
N ASN A 855 -9.26 40.80 12.54
CA ASN A 855 -8.32 41.03 11.44
C ASN A 855 -8.88 40.42 10.15
N GLU A 856 -9.35 41.26 9.25
CA GLU A 856 -9.93 40.81 7.97
C GLU A 856 -8.96 40.00 7.11
N ASN A 857 -7.66 40.32 7.12
CA ASN A 857 -6.65 39.59 6.39
C ASN A 857 -6.47 38.17 6.95
N PHE A 858 -6.49 38.04 8.27
CA PHE A 858 -6.38 36.71 8.92
C PHE A 858 -7.57 35.84 8.56
N VAL A 859 -8.80 36.35 8.70
CA VAL A 859 -10.03 35.58 8.42
C VAL A 859 -10.15 35.23 6.93
N ALA A 860 -9.70 36.10 6.04
CA ALA A 860 -9.79 35.91 4.59
C ALA A 860 -8.69 34.96 4.04
N HIS A 861 -7.50 34.94 4.64
CA HIS A 861 -6.33 34.25 4.08
C HIS A 861 -5.82 33.05 4.89
N ALA A 862 -6.20 32.92 6.15
CA ALA A 862 -5.83 31.78 6.97
C ALA A 862 -6.64 30.52 6.56
N PRO A 863 -6.09 29.30 6.72
CA PRO A 863 -6.84 28.06 6.50
C PRO A 863 -8.13 28.02 7.32
N GLU A 864 -9.22 27.50 6.76
CA GLU A 864 -10.51 27.39 7.45
C GLU A 864 -10.42 26.72 8.81
N LYS A 865 -9.57 25.68 8.93
CA LYS A 865 -9.33 24.96 10.19
C LYS A 865 -8.77 25.88 11.28
N VAL A 866 -7.86 26.79 10.90
CA VAL A 866 -7.24 27.74 11.85
C VAL A 866 -8.25 28.77 12.33
N VAL A 867 -9.07 29.31 11.42
CA VAL A 867 -10.14 30.26 11.75
C VAL A 867 -11.20 29.59 12.62
N ALA A 868 -11.61 28.36 12.28
CA ALA A 868 -12.56 27.56 13.05
C ALA A 868 -12.07 27.30 14.46
N LEU A 869 -10.77 26.99 14.63
CA LEU A 869 -10.14 26.79 15.94
C LEU A 869 -10.17 28.08 16.77
N GLU A 870 -9.88 29.22 16.18
CA GLU A 870 -9.93 30.49 16.87
C GLU A 870 -11.38 30.88 17.29
N ARG A 871 -12.39 30.59 16.46
CA ARG A 871 -13.79 30.75 16.79
C ARG A 871 -14.23 29.86 17.94
N LYS A 872 -13.73 28.61 17.98
CA LYS A 872 -13.96 27.69 19.08
C LYS A 872 -13.33 28.20 20.36
N LYS A 873 -12.10 28.73 20.31
CA LYS A 873 -11.43 29.34 21.46
C LYS A 873 -12.26 30.54 22.00
N GLU A 874 -12.84 31.36 21.13
CA GLU A 874 -13.71 32.45 21.50
C GLU A 874 -14.94 31.92 22.25
N SER A 875 -15.67 30.97 21.68
CA SER A 875 -16.88 30.39 22.27
C SER A 875 -16.59 29.73 23.62
N ASP A 876 -15.56 28.92 23.71
CA ASP A 876 -15.16 28.24 24.96
C ASP A 876 -14.76 29.27 26.03
N SER A 877 -14.05 30.31 25.66
CA SER A 877 -13.66 31.38 26.60
C SER A 877 -14.85 32.18 27.13
N VAL A 878 -15.83 32.48 26.28
CA VAL A 878 -17.07 33.15 26.69
C VAL A 878 -17.82 32.32 27.71
N GLU A 879 -17.97 31.02 27.48
CA GLU A 879 -18.62 30.10 28.44
C GLU A 879 -17.86 30.00 29.74
N LYS A 880 -16.55 29.88 29.73
CA LYS A 880 -15.70 29.81 30.94
C LYS A 880 -15.77 31.12 31.74
N ILE A 881 -15.76 32.27 31.05
CA ILE A 881 -15.88 33.57 31.71
C ILE A 881 -17.22 33.72 32.39
N ALA A 882 -18.33 33.32 31.75
CA ALA A 882 -19.66 33.34 32.33
C ALA A 882 -19.76 32.47 33.56
N ALA A 883 -19.20 31.25 33.49
CA ALA A 883 -19.17 30.31 34.62
C ALA A 883 -18.34 30.84 35.79
N LEU A 884 -17.19 31.47 35.52
CA LEU A 884 -16.36 32.08 36.57
C LEU A 884 -17.01 33.27 37.22
N LYS A 885 -17.69 34.13 36.47
CA LYS A 885 -18.44 35.25 37.03
C LYS A 885 -19.57 34.80 37.93
N ALA A 886 -20.32 33.74 37.53
CA ALA A 886 -21.36 33.14 38.39
C ALA A 886 -20.76 32.55 39.67
N THR A 887 -19.61 31.87 39.58
CA THR A 887 -18.91 31.32 40.76
C THR A 887 -18.45 32.39 41.69
N ILE A 888 -17.88 33.49 41.21
CA ILE A 888 -17.44 34.64 42.04
C ILE A 888 -18.63 35.29 42.73
N GLU A 889 -19.74 35.48 42.04
CA GLU A 889 -20.95 36.04 42.60
C GLU A 889 -21.54 35.17 43.72
N GLU A 890 -21.57 33.85 43.52
CA GLU A 890 -22.00 32.88 44.51
C GLU A 890 -21.09 32.87 45.73
N LEU A 891 -19.74 32.95 45.52
CA LEU A 891 -18.77 33.02 46.63
C LEU A 891 -18.89 34.30 47.49
N LYS A 892 -19.34 35.39 46.88
CA LYS A 892 -19.54 36.65 47.55
C LYS A 892 -20.83 36.70 48.38
N LYS A 893 -21.74 35.79 48.15
CA LYS A 893 -22.95 35.62 49.00
C LYS A 893 -22.57 34.95 50.34
#